data_ece9dff0ac3b74e7d97223cb147a3a26
#
_entry.id   ece9dff0ac3b74e7d97223cb147a3a26
#
_cell.length_a   1.000
_cell.length_b   1.000
_cell.length_c   1.000
_cell.angle_alpha   90.00
_cell.angle_beta   90.00
_cell.angle_gamma   90.00
#
_symmetry.space_group_name_H-M   'P 1'
#
loop_
_entity.id
_entity.type
_entity.pdbx_description
1 polymer ?
#
loop_
_entity_poly.entity_id
_entity_poly.type
_entity_poly.pdbx_seq_one_letter_code
_entity_poly.pdbx_strand_id
1 'polypeptide(L)'
;MGAAGSAGGLRGELTEFVGRRAELARVREALEGARLVTLTGPGGIGKTRLALRMAAAAGRAFRDGVCLAELGRLRDAGLLVGEVARSLGLSDKSSRWAVASLAEYLEDRQLLLVLDGCEHLADACAVMADALLRECPGLRIIATSRHVLGVAGEVTIVVPPMTVPAEGDPAGPEELLGYEAVRLFTDRGAAVLPGFAVDEGNGAAVAEVCRALDGIPLAVELAAVRLRSLSPGQILDRLGSRFQLLSGGGPAGQPHHRTLQAALEWSYELLTDSEQAMWRRVSVFAGSFDLDAAEAVCAVGRLGTGQIADLIDALVAKSILLREGQGTARYRLLDTIRELGLAKLRGRGNERALRLRHRAYYAALAARQEAFGPGRAEWIAALDADHENLRAALRSCLADPGETAAGARIACDLWRYWETRGHLTEGRRVLAALLDQLDPACPARLRVLWTAGFLAQFQGDTPAARRLLEACLSEARLAGDVSAEAWASSFLGWDVYYDGDADKGHALARTALCLHREAGDHMGVVLALMQIGYIHLCAGEAEPAADWFVRCASVCVGSGNVWYHAYAQWGLAVVAVLRGDHEDAGRLACAALRAIRGMDDAMGVVLCLDALAWAAAAGQEAVRAATLAAAAERAWAAIPATPAGPLRAHHDAALRAARAALPGAEYRAAFAKGSAMDQAEAIAFALGEQARPRPDAGRLGPGQPGQLTRRERDVAALVACGQSNGQIAASLVISVRTVETHVQHIMDKLGCSTRAQIAAWSAARSPVG
;
A
#
# COMPACT_ATOMS: atom_id res chain seq x y z
N MET A 1 4.63 -20.23 15.30
CA MET A 1 3.24 -19.90 14.93
C MET A 1 3.11 -18.40 15.02
N GLY A 2 3.36 -17.73 13.89
CA GLY A 2 3.48 -16.28 13.82
C GLY A 2 2.14 -15.58 13.81
N ALA A 3 2.04 -14.50 14.56
CA ALA A 3 1.00 -13.52 14.34
C ALA A 3 1.20 -12.93 12.93
N ALA A 4 0.21 -13.09 12.06
CA ALA A 4 0.14 -12.41 10.80
C ALA A 4 0.29 -10.90 11.07
N GLY A 5 1.31 -10.29 10.48
CA GLY A 5 1.34 -8.86 10.31
C GLY A 5 0.02 -8.46 9.66
N SER A 6 -0.55 -7.34 10.06
CA SER A 6 -1.80 -6.81 9.52
C SER A 6 -1.62 -6.63 8.01
N ALA A 7 -1.86 -7.69 7.26
CA ALA A 7 -2.03 -7.66 5.82
C ALA A 7 -3.10 -6.63 5.52
N GLY A 8 -2.83 -5.73 4.61
CA GLY A 8 -3.60 -4.63 4.08
C GLY A 8 -4.93 -4.37 4.79
N GLY A 9 -4.92 -3.56 5.85
CA GLY A 9 -6.12 -3.30 6.64
C GLY A 9 -7.23 -2.79 5.72
N LEU A 10 -8.38 -3.46 5.75
CA LEU A 10 -9.58 -2.97 5.08
C LEU A 10 -9.77 -1.51 5.50
N ARG A 11 -9.61 -0.57 4.56
CA ARG A 11 -9.80 0.86 4.83
C ARG A 11 -11.22 1.04 5.35
N GLY A 12 -11.38 1.76 6.47
CA GLY A 12 -12.70 2.06 7.03
C GLY A 12 -13.57 2.75 5.98
N GLU A 13 -14.82 2.32 5.85
CA GLU A 13 -15.77 2.97 4.95
C GLU A 13 -15.96 4.44 5.37
N LEU A 14 -15.74 5.38 4.46
CA LEU A 14 -15.90 6.82 4.68
C LEU A 14 -17.37 7.24 4.72
N THR A 15 -18.28 6.41 4.17
CA THR A 15 -19.71 6.66 4.09
C THR A 15 -20.50 5.43 4.54
N GLU A 16 -21.67 5.65 5.14
CA GLU A 16 -22.51 4.57 5.61
C GLU A 16 -22.91 3.61 4.46
N PHE A 17 -22.90 2.30 4.76
CA PHE A 17 -23.31 1.25 3.82
C PHE A 17 -24.83 1.06 3.90
N VAL A 18 -25.53 1.37 2.83
CA VAL A 18 -26.99 1.32 2.76
C VAL A 18 -27.48 0.03 2.09
N GLY A 19 -28.42 -0.66 2.73
CA GLY A 19 -29.12 -1.82 2.15
C GLY A 19 -28.27 -3.07 1.98
N ARG A 20 -28.53 -3.81 0.90
CA ARG A 20 -27.76 -4.99 0.44
C ARG A 20 -27.73 -6.18 1.41
N ARG A 21 -28.74 -6.30 2.28
CA ARG A 21 -28.78 -7.39 3.28
C ARG A 21 -28.95 -8.75 2.62
N ALA A 22 -29.78 -8.82 1.58
CA ALA A 22 -30.03 -10.04 0.82
C ALA A 22 -28.78 -10.49 0.07
N GLU A 23 -28.07 -9.56 -0.58
CA GLU A 23 -26.85 -9.85 -1.30
C GLU A 23 -25.72 -10.28 -0.36
N LEU A 24 -25.56 -9.64 0.82
CA LEU A 24 -24.61 -10.08 1.84
C LEU A 24 -24.91 -11.51 2.33
N ALA A 25 -26.18 -11.84 2.54
CA ALA A 25 -26.59 -13.19 2.92
C ALA A 25 -26.25 -14.21 1.83
N ARG A 26 -26.56 -13.90 0.56
CA ARG A 26 -26.23 -14.76 -0.60
C ARG A 26 -24.73 -14.96 -0.76
N VAL A 27 -23.92 -13.90 -0.60
CA VAL A 27 -22.44 -14.02 -0.68
C VAL A 27 -21.92 -14.88 0.45
N ARG A 28 -22.47 -14.76 1.66
CA ARG A 28 -22.09 -15.59 2.80
C ARG A 28 -22.42 -17.07 2.54
N GLU A 29 -23.63 -17.37 2.13
CA GLU A 29 -24.07 -18.72 1.79
C GLU A 29 -23.20 -19.33 0.67
N ALA A 30 -22.92 -18.54 -0.38
CA ALA A 30 -22.04 -18.97 -1.46
C ALA A 30 -20.62 -19.29 -0.97
N LEU A 31 -20.06 -18.49 -0.03
CA LEU A 31 -18.72 -18.74 0.55
C LEU A 31 -18.68 -19.98 1.46
N GLU A 32 -19.82 -20.43 2.00
CA GLU A 32 -19.87 -21.68 2.75
C GLU A 32 -19.75 -22.90 1.83
N GLY A 33 -20.38 -22.83 0.63
CA GLY A 33 -20.43 -23.93 -0.34
C GLY A 33 -19.34 -23.90 -1.40
N ALA A 34 -18.78 -22.74 -1.72
CA ALA A 34 -17.79 -22.57 -2.80
C ALA A 34 -16.52 -21.87 -2.29
N ARG A 35 -15.41 -22.13 -2.97
CA ARG A 35 -14.13 -21.50 -2.66
C ARG A 35 -13.81 -20.28 -3.52
N LEU A 36 -14.56 -20.06 -4.62
CA LEU A 36 -14.50 -18.88 -5.45
C LEU A 36 -15.90 -18.31 -5.66
N VAL A 37 -16.10 -17.07 -5.24
CA VAL A 37 -17.33 -16.31 -5.46
C VAL A 37 -17.00 -15.06 -6.26
N THR A 38 -17.60 -14.93 -7.45
CA THR A 38 -17.39 -13.76 -8.31
C THR A 38 -18.63 -12.88 -8.31
N LEU A 39 -18.44 -11.65 -7.83
CA LEU A 39 -19.48 -10.60 -7.87
C LEU A 39 -19.44 -9.91 -9.22
N THR A 40 -20.51 -10.09 -10.03
CA THR A 40 -20.57 -9.50 -11.37
C THR A 40 -21.63 -8.40 -11.45
N GLY A 41 -21.48 -7.52 -12.44
CA GLY A 41 -22.43 -6.43 -12.70
C GLY A 41 -21.77 -5.18 -13.29
N PRO A 42 -22.58 -4.19 -13.70
CA PRO A 42 -22.08 -2.97 -14.32
C PRO A 42 -21.20 -2.11 -13.37
N GLY A 43 -20.47 -1.16 -13.93
CA GLY A 43 -19.75 -0.15 -13.14
C GLY A 43 -20.73 0.64 -12.25
N GLY A 44 -20.27 1.07 -11.07
CA GLY A 44 -21.10 1.87 -10.16
C GLY A 44 -22.22 1.14 -9.41
N ILE A 45 -22.40 -0.19 -9.61
CA ILE A 45 -23.43 -0.99 -8.94
C ILE A 45 -23.10 -1.34 -7.49
N GLY A 46 -21.85 -1.14 -7.05
CA GLY A 46 -21.43 -1.35 -5.67
C GLY A 46 -20.74 -2.70 -5.39
N LYS A 47 -20.21 -3.42 -6.40
CA LYS A 47 -19.50 -4.72 -6.24
C LYS A 47 -18.38 -4.64 -5.22
N THR A 48 -17.48 -3.69 -5.37
CA THR A 48 -16.35 -3.47 -4.47
C THR A 48 -16.80 -3.23 -3.03
N ARG A 49 -17.82 -2.36 -2.81
CA ARG A 49 -18.36 -2.09 -1.48
C ARG A 49 -18.98 -3.34 -0.85
N LEU A 50 -19.68 -4.14 -1.63
CA LEU A 50 -20.27 -5.40 -1.18
C LEU A 50 -19.19 -6.42 -0.79
N ALA A 51 -18.14 -6.56 -1.62
CA ALA A 51 -16.99 -7.44 -1.35
C ALA A 51 -16.27 -7.04 -0.06
N LEU A 52 -15.97 -5.74 0.09
CA LEU A 52 -15.28 -5.23 1.29
C LEU A 52 -16.13 -5.38 2.56
N ARG A 53 -17.44 -5.13 2.46
CA ARG A 53 -18.36 -5.32 3.58
C ARG A 53 -18.45 -6.78 4.00
N MET A 54 -18.50 -7.70 3.03
CA MET A 54 -18.48 -9.15 3.28
C MET A 54 -17.15 -9.57 3.91
N ALA A 55 -16.04 -9.08 3.38
CA ALA A 55 -14.69 -9.34 3.89
C ALA A 55 -14.53 -8.90 5.34
N ALA A 56 -15.01 -7.68 5.67
CA ALA A 56 -15.01 -7.17 7.04
C ALA A 56 -15.87 -8.03 7.99
N ALA A 57 -17.03 -8.49 7.53
CA ALA A 57 -17.92 -9.34 8.32
C ALA A 57 -17.35 -10.77 8.51
N ALA A 58 -16.68 -11.30 7.48
CA ALA A 58 -16.12 -12.67 7.48
C ALA A 58 -14.74 -12.77 8.15
N GLY A 59 -14.07 -11.66 8.44
CA GLY A 59 -12.67 -11.63 8.91
C GLY A 59 -12.39 -12.50 10.15
N ARG A 60 -13.38 -12.71 11.02
CA ARG A 60 -13.25 -13.58 12.20
C ARG A 60 -13.36 -15.07 11.88
N ALA A 61 -13.90 -15.44 10.73
CA ALA A 61 -14.07 -16.83 10.31
C ALA A 61 -12.78 -17.41 9.69
N PHE A 62 -11.86 -16.55 9.27
CA PHE A 62 -10.60 -16.95 8.66
C PHE A 62 -9.45 -16.75 9.65
N ARG A 63 -8.79 -17.85 10.01
CA ARG A 63 -7.71 -17.85 11.02
C ARG A 63 -6.55 -16.94 10.64
N ASP A 64 -6.19 -16.91 9.35
CA ASP A 64 -5.08 -16.13 8.82
C ASP A 64 -5.55 -14.78 8.24
N GLY A 65 -6.85 -14.44 8.45
CA GLY A 65 -7.40 -13.13 8.16
C GLY A 65 -7.93 -12.94 6.74
N VAL A 66 -7.98 -11.68 6.32
CA VAL A 66 -8.48 -11.25 5.01
C VAL A 66 -7.40 -10.42 4.33
N CYS A 67 -7.19 -10.66 3.03
CA CYS A 67 -6.28 -9.90 2.19
C CYS A 67 -7.07 -9.26 1.03
N LEU A 68 -6.80 -7.98 0.75
CA LEU A 68 -7.37 -7.24 -0.38
C LEU A 68 -6.28 -6.96 -1.42
N ALA A 69 -6.49 -7.40 -2.65
CA ALA A 69 -5.69 -7.05 -3.81
C ALA A 69 -6.51 -6.16 -4.76
N GLU A 70 -6.15 -4.87 -4.86
CA GLU A 70 -6.82 -3.90 -5.73
C GLU A 70 -6.24 -4.01 -7.15
N LEU A 71 -6.93 -4.71 -8.05
CA LEU A 71 -6.47 -5.03 -9.41
C LEU A 71 -7.01 -4.07 -10.49
N GLY A 72 -8.03 -3.28 -10.18
CA GLY A 72 -8.73 -2.44 -11.15
C GLY A 72 -7.82 -1.49 -11.97
N ARG A 73 -6.65 -1.17 -11.44
CA ARG A 73 -5.65 -0.27 -12.07
C ARG A 73 -4.48 -1.01 -12.71
N LEU A 74 -4.31 -2.29 -12.39
CA LEU A 74 -3.27 -3.13 -12.96
C LEU A 74 -3.63 -3.47 -14.40
N ARG A 75 -2.75 -3.11 -15.36
CA ARG A 75 -2.97 -3.34 -16.80
C ARG A 75 -2.07 -4.44 -17.38
N ASP A 76 -1.04 -4.83 -16.66
CA ASP A 76 -0.09 -5.86 -17.05
C ASP A 76 -0.35 -7.15 -16.27
N ALA A 77 -0.83 -8.18 -16.97
CA ALA A 77 -1.11 -9.49 -16.39
C ALA A 77 0.11 -10.14 -15.72
N GLY A 78 1.30 -9.84 -16.21
CA GLY A 78 2.52 -10.40 -15.64
C GLY A 78 2.93 -9.81 -14.30
N LEU A 79 2.25 -8.77 -13.83
CA LEU A 79 2.44 -8.21 -12.48
C LEU A 79 1.39 -8.72 -11.48
N LEU A 80 0.39 -9.50 -11.94
CA LEU A 80 -0.73 -9.93 -11.11
C LEU A 80 -0.28 -10.71 -9.86
N VAL A 81 0.57 -11.71 -10.04
CA VAL A 81 1.04 -12.57 -8.93
C VAL A 81 1.86 -11.77 -7.92
N GLY A 82 2.72 -10.87 -8.39
CA GLY A 82 3.49 -9.96 -7.55
C GLY A 82 2.60 -8.99 -6.76
N GLU A 83 1.53 -8.47 -7.38
CA GLU A 83 0.58 -7.59 -6.69
C GLU A 83 -0.18 -8.32 -5.58
N VAL A 84 -0.63 -9.55 -5.83
CA VAL A 84 -1.26 -10.40 -4.80
C VAL A 84 -0.27 -10.76 -3.70
N ALA A 85 0.97 -11.14 -4.04
CA ALA A 85 2.01 -11.43 -3.07
C ALA A 85 2.30 -10.21 -2.17
N ARG A 86 2.43 -9.03 -2.76
CA ARG A 86 2.62 -7.76 -2.04
C ARG A 86 1.44 -7.46 -1.10
N SER A 87 0.21 -7.68 -1.55
CA SER A 87 -0.99 -7.51 -0.71
C SER A 87 -0.99 -8.46 0.49
N LEU A 88 -0.33 -9.61 0.38
CA LEU A 88 -0.10 -10.56 1.46
C LEU A 88 1.10 -10.20 2.35
N GLY A 89 1.79 -9.07 2.08
CA GLY A 89 2.97 -8.63 2.81
C GLY A 89 4.26 -9.38 2.42
N LEU A 90 4.27 -10.05 1.27
CA LEU A 90 5.43 -10.77 0.75
C LEU A 90 6.27 -9.83 -0.12
N SER A 91 7.60 -9.90 0.01
CA SER A 91 8.50 -9.06 -0.79
C SER A 91 8.91 -9.75 -2.09
N ASP A 92 8.93 -9.01 -3.20
CA ASP A 92 9.28 -9.47 -4.56
C ASP A 92 10.81 -9.61 -4.75
N LYS A 93 11.50 -10.18 -3.76
CA LYS A 93 12.96 -10.37 -3.84
C LYS A 93 13.38 -11.72 -4.43
N SER A 94 12.44 -12.55 -4.89
CA SER A 94 12.74 -13.78 -5.62
C SER A 94 12.50 -13.60 -7.11
N SER A 95 13.40 -14.10 -7.96
CA SER A 95 13.28 -14.07 -9.43
C SER A 95 12.07 -14.84 -9.98
N ARG A 96 11.28 -15.45 -9.11
CA ARG A 96 10.19 -16.37 -9.45
C ARG A 96 8.99 -16.22 -8.53
N TRP A 97 8.34 -15.05 -8.51
CA TRP A 97 6.94 -15.09 -8.13
C TRP A 97 6.17 -15.81 -9.23
N ALA A 98 6.31 -17.15 -9.21
CA ALA A 98 5.39 -18.03 -9.89
C ALA A 98 4.17 -18.23 -9.00
N VAL A 99 3.05 -18.56 -9.58
CA VAL A 99 1.83 -18.97 -8.85
C VAL A 99 2.16 -20.07 -7.83
N ALA A 100 3.12 -20.96 -8.15
CA ALA A 100 3.60 -22.01 -7.25
C ALA A 100 4.19 -21.48 -5.92
N SER A 101 4.99 -20.41 -5.94
CA SER A 101 5.54 -19.83 -4.70
C SER A 101 4.46 -19.19 -3.83
N LEU A 102 3.42 -18.63 -4.48
CA LEU A 102 2.27 -18.10 -3.77
C LEU A 102 1.41 -19.22 -3.19
N ALA A 103 1.27 -20.33 -3.91
CA ALA A 103 0.58 -21.52 -3.45
C ALA A 103 1.28 -22.15 -2.25
N GLU A 104 2.60 -22.34 -2.29
CA GLU A 104 3.40 -22.82 -1.16
C GLU A 104 3.21 -21.96 0.11
N TYR A 105 3.17 -20.63 -0.05
CA TYR A 105 2.90 -19.73 1.07
C TYR A 105 1.49 -19.89 1.63
N LEU A 106 0.50 -20.18 0.79
CA LEU A 106 -0.93 -20.25 1.14
C LEU A 106 -1.42 -21.65 1.51
N GLU A 107 -0.64 -22.71 1.28
CA GLU A 107 -1.02 -24.12 1.40
C GLU A 107 -1.71 -24.46 2.74
N ASP A 108 -1.10 -24.05 3.86
CA ASP A 108 -1.60 -24.31 5.22
C ASP A 108 -2.45 -23.18 5.80
N ARG A 109 -2.80 -22.13 5.01
CA ARG A 109 -3.49 -20.95 5.50
C ARG A 109 -4.98 -21.00 5.27
N GLN A 110 -5.72 -20.53 6.26
CA GLN A 110 -7.17 -20.27 6.18
C GLN A 110 -7.40 -18.79 5.97
N LEU A 111 -7.42 -18.35 4.70
CA LEU A 111 -7.41 -16.94 4.32
C LEU A 111 -8.53 -16.64 3.32
N LEU A 112 -9.14 -15.46 3.46
CA LEU A 112 -10.02 -14.88 2.46
C LEU A 112 -9.25 -13.86 1.62
N LEU A 113 -9.08 -14.15 0.32
CA LEU A 113 -8.48 -13.25 -0.65
C LEU A 113 -9.57 -12.52 -1.42
N VAL A 114 -9.54 -11.19 -1.40
CA VAL A 114 -10.42 -10.34 -2.20
C VAL A 114 -9.63 -9.83 -3.40
N LEU A 115 -10.07 -10.17 -4.61
CA LEU A 115 -9.53 -9.68 -5.88
C LEU A 115 -10.49 -8.61 -6.42
N ASP A 116 -10.16 -7.33 -6.26
CA ASP A 116 -11.06 -6.25 -6.66
C ASP A 116 -10.70 -5.67 -8.04
N GLY A 117 -11.67 -5.65 -8.95
CA GLY A 117 -11.52 -5.05 -10.29
C GLY A 117 -10.79 -5.96 -11.30
N CYS A 118 -11.19 -7.24 -11.40
CA CYS A 118 -10.54 -8.24 -12.27
C CYS A 118 -10.81 -8.06 -13.76
N GLU A 119 -11.73 -7.19 -14.18
CA GLU A 119 -12.24 -7.14 -15.56
C GLU A 119 -11.17 -6.95 -16.64
N HIS A 120 -10.07 -6.29 -16.33
CA HIS A 120 -8.97 -6.04 -17.29
C HIS A 120 -7.96 -7.19 -17.35
N LEU A 121 -8.01 -8.11 -16.40
CA LEU A 121 -7.08 -9.21 -16.20
C LEU A 121 -7.81 -10.54 -15.99
N ALA A 122 -9.06 -10.66 -16.49
CA ALA A 122 -9.95 -11.78 -16.18
C ALA A 122 -9.29 -13.14 -16.44
N ASP A 123 -8.65 -13.33 -17.60
CA ASP A 123 -7.97 -14.59 -17.96
C ASP A 123 -6.78 -14.88 -17.03
N ALA A 124 -5.98 -13.88 -16.69
CA ALA A 124 -4.85 -14.06 -15.78
C ALA A 124 -5.31 -14.34 -14.34
N CYS A 125 -6.35 -13.66 -13.88
CA CYS A 125 -6.99 -13.92 -12.60
C CYS A 125 -7.59 -15.34 -12.54
N ALA A 126 -8.20 -15.80 -13.63
CA ALA A 126 -8.75 -17.14 -13.73
C ALA A 126 -7.65 -18.21 -13.59
N VAL A 127 -6.56 -18.09 -14.35
CA VAL A 127 -5.43 -19.01 -14.30
C VAL A 127 -4.79 -19.03 -12.90
N MET A 128 -4.58 -17.88 -12.29
CA MET A 128 -4.02 -17.79 -10.94
C MET A 128 -4.97 -18.37 -9.91
N ALA A 129 -6.25 -18.01 -9.95
CA ALA A 129 -7.25 -18.51 -8.99
C ALA A 129 -7.43 -20.04 -9.08
N ASP A 130 -7.50 -20.61 -10.30
CA ASP A 130 -7.59 -22.07 -10.51
C ASP A 130 -6.39 -22.81 -9.90
N ALA A 131 -5.18 -22.33 -10.16
CA ALA A 131 -3.96 -22.93 -9.63
C ALA A 131 -3.91 -22.85 -8.08
N LEU A 132 -4.19 -21.68 -7.49
CA LEU A 132 -4.19 -21.49 -6.04
C LEU A 132 -5.27 -22.35 -5.36
N LEU A 133 -6.46 -22.43 -5.94
CA LEU A 133 -7.55 -23.20 -5.35
C LEU A 133 -7.31 -24.73 -5.42
N ARG A 134 -6.50 -25.21 -6.35
CA ARG A 134 -6.11 -26.63 -6.41
C ARG A 134 -5.14 -27.00 -5.30
N GLU A 135 -4.19 -26.14 -5.00
CA GLU A 135 -3.09 -26.43 -4.07
C GLU A 135 -3.39 -25.95 -2.63
N CYS A 136 -4.27 -24.96 -2.44
CA CYS A 136 -4.54 -24.34 -1.14
C CYS A 136 -5.97 -24.65 -0.66
N PRO A 137 -6.22 -25.73 0.10
CA PRO A 137 -7.58 -26.13 0.51
C PRO A 137 -8.24 -25.12 1.47
N GLY A 138 -7.46 -24.38 2.27
CA GLY A 138 -7.93 -23.37 3.21
C GLY A 138 -8.22 -22.01 2.59
N LEU A 139 -7.87 -21.78 1.31
CA LEU A 139 -8.08 -20.52 0.62
C LEU A 139 -9.51 -20.38 0.11
N ARG A 140 -10.10 -19.20 0.34
CA ARG A 140 -11.33 -18.75 -0.34
C ARG A 140 -11.08 -17.43 -1.03
N ILE A 141 -11.75 -17.20 -2.18
CA ILE A 141 -11.56 -16.02 -3.01
C ILE A 141 -12.91 -15.34 -3.24
N ILE A 142 -12.97 -14.02 -3.05
CA ILE A 142 -14.03 -13.17 -3.59
C ILE A 142 -13.42 -12.36 -4.72
N ALA A 143 -13.96 -12.45 -5.93
CA ALA A 143 -13.56 -11.62 -7.04
C ALA A 143 -14.65 -10.60 -7.38
N THR A 144 -14.28 -9.38 -7.77
CA THR A 144 -15.20 -8.43 -8.39
C THR A 144 -14.82 -8.22 -9.85
N SER A 145 -15.78 -8.30 -10.74
CA SER A 145 -15.53 -8.17 -12.17
C SER A 145 -16.80 -7.70 -12.91
N ARG A 146 -16.65 -7.24 -14.15
CA ARG A 146 -17.80 -7.03 -15.06
C ARG A 146 -18.27 -8.34 -15.70
N HIS A 147 -17.40 -9.36 -15.75
CA HIS A 147 -17.63 -10.66 -16.37
C HIS A 147 -17.23 -11.78 -15.40
N VAL A 148 -17.72 -12.99 -15.66
CA VAL A 148 -17.30 -14.20 -14.95
C VAL A 148 -15.83 -14.50 -15.24
N LEU A 149 -15.14 -15.16 -14.31
CA LEU A 149 -13.75 -15.58 -14.52
C LEU A 149 -13.68 -16.91 -15.28
N GLY A 150 -14.71 -17.75 -15.20
CA GLY A 150 -14.77 -19.04 -15.91
C GLY A 150 -13.95 -20.16 -15.25
N VAL A 151 -13.71 -20.07 -13.96
CA VAL A 151 -12.95 -21.07 -13.18
C VAL A 151 -13.89 -22.19 -12.71
N ALA A 152 -13.39 -23.43 -12.73
CA ALA A 152 -14.16 -24.59 -12.25
C ALA A 152 -14.55 -24.43 -10.77
N GLY A 153 -15.84 -24.58 -10.45
CA GLY A 153 -16.35 -24.39 -9.09
C GLY A 153 -16.61 -22.92 -8.71
N GLU A 154 -16.52 -22.00 -9.65
CA GLU A 154 -16.90 -20.61 -9.47
C GLU A 154 -18.40 -20.45 -9.24
N VAL A 155 -18.79 -19.76 -8.18
CA VAL A 155 -20.16 -19.31 -7.96
C VAL A 155 -20.25 -17.83 -8.32
N THR A 156 -21.07 -17.54 -9.35
CA THR A 156 -21.28 -16.17 -9.80
C THR A 156 -22.52 -15.56 -9.14
N ILE A 157 -22.36 -14.40 -8.55
CA ILE A 157 -23.45 -13.60 -8.00
C ILE A 157 -23.55 -12.31 -8.80
N VAL A 158 -24.62 -12.19 -9.57
CA VAL A 158 -24.96 -10.92 -10.24
C VAL A 158 -25.46 -9.95 -9.16
N VAL A 159 -24.78 -8.82 -8.99
CA VAL A 159 -25.21 -7.76 -8.08
C VAL A 159 -26.28 -6.93 -8.76
N PRO A 160 -27.55 -7.00 -8.29
CA PRO A 160 -28.65 -6.26 -8.92
C PRO A 160 -28.56 -4.75 -8.59
N PRO A 161 -29.30 -3.89 -9.28
CA PRO A 161 -29.60 -2.54 -8.81
C PRO A 161 -30.21 -2.53 -7.41
N MET A 162 -30.17 -1.40 -6.73
CA MET A 162 -30.92 -1.21 -5.49
C MET A 162 -32.40 -1.22 -5.74
N THR A 163 -33.20 -1.67 -4.77
CA THR A 163 -34.67 -1.68 -4.87
C THR A 163 -35.22 -0.27 -5.06
N VAL A 164 -36.18 -0.12 -5.98
CA VAL A 164 -36.89 1.13 -6.24
C VAL A 164 -38.41 0.89 -6.12
N PRO A 165 -39.21 1.92 -5.79
CA PRO A 165 -40.69 1.82 -5.78
C PRO A 165 -41.24 1.46 -7.16
N ALA A 166 -42.30 0.68 -7.23
CA ALA A 166 -42.98 0.40 -8.50
C ALA A 166 -43.71 1.64 -9.07
N GLU A 167 -43.97 1.64 -10.37
CA GLU A 167 -44.71 2.75 -11.01
C GLU A 167 -46.16 2.79 -10.48
N GLY A 168 -46.56 3.97 -9.98
CA GLY A 168 -47.90 4.16 -9.42
C GLY A 168 -48.08 3.63 -7.98
N ASP A 169 -47.03 3.23 -7.30
CA ASP A 169 -47.07 2.80 -5.90
C ASP A 169 -47.41 4.01 -5.01
N PRO A 170 -48.56 4.02 -4.30
CA PRO A 170 -48.98 5.14 -3.46
C PRO A 170 -48.31 5.15 -2.08
N ALA A 171 -47.05 4.78 -1.99
CA ALA A 171 -46.34 4.61 -0.76
C ALA A 171 -46.15 5.95 -0.01
N GLY A 172 -46.47 5.96 1.27
CA GLY A 172 -46.17 7.08 2.15
C GLY A 172 -44.64 7.24 2.40
N PRO A 173 -44.21 8.36 2.97
CA PRO A 173 -42.78 8.64 3.18
C PRO A 173 -42.03 7.52 3.94
N GLU A 174 -42.62 6.89 4.94
CA GLU A 174 -42.04 5.78 5.69
C GLU A 174 -41.86 4.52 4.84
N GLU A 175 -42.82 4.20 3.98
CA GLU A 175 -42.77 3.05 3.05
C GLU A 175 -41.71 3.29 1.98
N LEU A 176 -41.61 4.51 1.47
CA LEU A 176 -40.59 4.90 0.48
C LEU A 176 -39.17 4.71 1.02
N LEU A 177 -38.92 4.99 2.31
CA LEU A 177 -37.63 4.74 2.97
C LEU A 177 -37.31 3.25 3.14
N GLY A 178 -38.27 2.36 2.93
CA GLY A 178 -38.03 0.92 2.83
C GLY A 178 -37.24 0.51 1.59
N TYR A 179 -37.30 1.30 0.52
CA TYR A 179 -36.57 1.06 -0.73
C TYR A 179 -35.11 1.55 -0.61
N GLU A 180 -34.16 0.69 -0.97
CA GLU A 180 -32.71 0.95 -0.78
C GLU A 180 -32.22 2.19 -1.54
N ALA A 181 -32.69 2.39 -2.78
CA ALA A 181 -32.30 3.55 -3.60
C ALA A 181 -32.84 4.86 -3.01
N VAL A 182 -34.08 4.89 -2.49
CA VAL A 182 -34.68 6.05 -1.84
C VAL A 182 -33.93 6.37 -0.53
N ARG A 183 -33.62 5.35 0.24
CA ARG A 183 -32.84 5.51 1.48
C ARG A 183 -31.45 6.06 1.18
N LEU A 184 -30.75 5.55 0.15
CA LEU A 184 -29.45 6.06 -0.27
C LEU A 184 -29.55 7.52 -0.72
N PHE A 185 -30.55 7.87 -1.53
CA PHE A 185 -30.81 9.25 -1.98
C PHE A 185 -31.02 10.18 -0.79
N THR A 186 -31.82 9.75 0.19
CA THR A 186 -32.11 10.53 1.40
C THR A 186 -30.89 10.74 2.26
N ASP A 187 -30.10 9.69 2.52
CA ASP A 187 -28.88 9.76 3.34
C ASP A 187 -27.84 10.69 2.70
N ARG A 188 -27.63 10.60 1.37
CA ARG A 188 -26.73 11.49 0.65
C ARG A 188 -27.28 12.91 0.51
N GLY A 189 -28.59 13.03 0.35
CA GLY A 189 -29.29 14.32 0.34
C GLY A 189 -29.15 15.08 1.66
N ALA A 190 -29.35 14.42 2.78
CA ALA A 190 -29.18 14.98 4.12
C ALA A 190 -27.73 15.43 4.39
N ALA A 191 -26.74 14.71 3.84
CA ALA A 191 -25.33 15.10 3.95
C ALA A 191 -24.99 16.42 3.24
N VAL A 192 -25.71 16.77 2.17
CA VAL A 192 -25.44 17.98 1.38
C VAL A 192 -26.45 19.12 1.62
N LEU A 193 -27.66 18.78 2.09
CA LEU A 193 -28.72 19.71 2.47
C LEU A 193 -29.22 19.32 3.87
N PRO A 194 -28.64 19.92 4.94
CA PRO A 194 -29.06 19.60 6.32
C PRO A 194 -30.57 19.78 6.52
N GLY A 195 -31.21 18.76 7.05
CA GLY A 195 -32.66 18.74 7.26
C GLY A 195 -33.45 18.18 6.07
N PHE A 196 -32.83 17.78 4.97
CA PHE A 196 -33.52 17.05 3.90
C PHE A 196 -34.04 15.71 4.41
N ALA A 197 -35.32 15.49 4.21
CA ALA A 197 -36.00 14.21 4.46
C ALA A 197 -37.05 13.98 3.35
N VAL A 198 -37.40 12.74 3.15
CA VAL A 198 -38.54 12.39 2.28
C VAL A 198 -39.80 12.65 3.06
N ASP A 199 -40.71 13.45 2.45
CA ASP A 199 -42.01 13.85 2.99
C ASP A 199 -43.14 13.68 1.93
N GLU A 200 -44.39 14.03 2.29
CA GLU A 200 -45.51 13.95 1.38
C GLU A 200 -45.38 14.86 0.15
N GLY A 201 -44.64 15.97 0.26
CA GLY A 201 -44.47 16.96 -0.83
C GLY A 201 -43.38 16.58 -1.84
N ASN A 202 -42.39 15.79 -1.43
CA ASN A 202 -41.25 15.45 -2.31
C ASN A 202 -41.09 13.95 -2.60
N GLY A 203 -41.77 13.07 -1.85
CA GLY A 203 -41.62 11.62 -1.91
C GLY A 203 -41.84 11.03 -3.29
N ALA A 204 -42.89 11.48 -3.98
CA ALA A 204 -43.21 11.03 -5.35
C ALA A 204 -42.08 11.39 -6.33
N ALA A 205 -41.54 12.60 -6.25
CA ALA A 205 -40.44 13.02 -7.10
C ALA A 205 -39.12 12.25 -6.80
N VAL A 206 -38.83 11.99 -5.53
CA VAL A 206 -37.66 11.17 -5.12
C VAL A 206 -37.80 9.74 -5.63
N ALA A 207 -38.97 9.13 -5.49
CA ALA A 207 -39.24 7.79 -6.00
C ALA A 207 -39.02 7.71 -7.52
N GLU A 208 -39.52 8.70 -8.27
CA GLU A 208 -39.37 8.77 -9.72
C GLU A 208 -37.91 9.00 -10.14
N VAL A 209 -37.15 9.85 -9.44
CA VAL A 209 -35.71 10.02 -9.66
C VAL A 209 -34.96 8.69 -9.46
N CYS A 210 -35.25 7.94 -8.40
CA CYS A 210 -34.63 6.64 -8.15
C CYS A 210 -34.97 5.61 -9.23
N ARG A 211 -36.22 5.60 -9.73
CA ARG A 211 -36.65 4.76 -10.87
C ARG A 211 -35.93 5.15 -12.16
N ALA A 212 -35.91 6.42 -12.50
CA ALA A 212 -35.23 6.93 -13.69
C ALA A 212 -33.75 6.59 -13.71
N LEU A 213 -33.11 6.44 -12.53
CA LEU A 213 -31.72 6.05 -12.37
C LEU A 213 -31.53 4.54 -12.21
N ASP A 214 -32.56 3.71 -12.49
CA ASP A 214 -32.56 2.24 -12.38
C ASP A 214 -32.03 1.73 -11.02
N GLY A 215 -32.11 2.51 -9.95
CA GLY A 215 -31.55 2.14 -8.66
C GLY A 215 -30.02 1.91 -8.65
N ILE A 216 -29.28 2.46 -9.62
CA ILE A 216 -27.82 2.35 -9.68
C ILE A 216 -27.19 3.25 -8.61
N PRO A 217 -26.48 2.70 -7.59
CA PRO A 217 -26.01 3.48 -6.44
C PRO A 217 -25.25 4.73 -6.82
N LEU A 218 -24.27 4.62 -7.73
CA LEU A 218 -23.46 5.76 -8.16
C LEU A 218 -24.29 6.86 -8.84
N ALA A 219 -25.28 6.48 -9.64
CA ALA A 219 -26.16 7.42 -10.30
C ALA A 219 -27.07 8.14 -9.28
N VAL A 220 -27.60 7.39 -8.30
CA VAL A 220 -28.42 7.92 -7.20
C VAL A 220 -27.61 8.90 -6.34
N GLU A 221 -26.35 8.57 -5.97
CA GLU A 221 -25.46 9.47 -5.23
C GLU A 221 -25.19 10.77 -5.99
N LEU A 222 -24.89 10.70 -7.30
CA LEU A 222 -24.67 11.87 -8.15
C LEU A 222 -25.91 12.77 -8.27
N ALA A 223 -27.09 12.19 -8.28
CA ALA A 223 -28.35 12.94 -8.30
C ALA A 223 -28.64 13.59 -6.93
N ALA A 224 -28.45 12.87 -5.83
CA ALA A 224 -28.71 13.36 -4.48
C ALA A 224 -27.86 14.60 -4.13
N VAL A 225 -26.61 14.66 -4.59
CA VAL A 225 -25.72 15.84 -4.39
C VAL A 225 -26.29 17.10 -5.03
N ARG A 226 -27.14 16.99 -6.05
CA ARG A 226 -27.78 18.14 -6.72
C ARG A 226 -28.85 18.83 -5.88
N LEU A 227 -29.29 18.22 -4.78
CA LEU A 227 -30.20 18.84 -3.83
C LEU A 227 -29.67 20.16 -3.23
N ARG A 228 -28.37 20.41 -3.34
CA ARG A 228 -27.78 21.75 -3.01
C ARG A 228 -28.38 22.89 -3.82
N SER A 229 -28.80 22.63 -5.06
CA SER A 229 -29.19 23.66 -6.02
C SER A 229 -30.51 23.39 -6.75
N LEU A 230 -31.04 22.19 -6.64
CA LEU A 230 -32.24 21.74 -7.34
C LEU A 230 -33.19 21.01 -6.39
N SER A 231 -34.51 21.19 -6.54
CA SER A 231 -35.49 20.33 -5.88
C SER A 231 -35.56 18.94 -6.54
N PRO A 232 -36.09 17.90 -5.84
CA PRO A 232 -36.28 16.58 -6.45
C PRO A 232 -37.07 16.62 -7.77
N GLY A 233 -38.10 17.43 -7.86
CA GLY A 233 -38.87 17.62 -9.11
C GLY A 233 -38.02 18.22 -10.24
N GLN A 234 -37.20 19.24 -9.96
CA GLN A 234 -36.29 19.82 -10.94
C GLN A 234 -35.19 18.85 -11.41
N ILE A 235 -34.76 17.95 -10.53
CA ILE A 235 -33.84 16.86 -10.89
C ILE A 235 -34.51 15.92 -11.86
N LEU A 236 -35.76 15.50 -11.57
CA LEU A 236 -36.54 14.62 -12.39
C LEU A 236 -36.78 15.19 -13.80
N ASP A 237 -37.24 16.44 -13.90
CA ASP A 237 -37.53 17.12 -15.19
C ASP A 237 -36.27 17.11 -16.10
N ARG A 238 -35.10 17.34 -15.52
CA ARG A 238 -33.83 17.36 -16.27
C ARG A 238 -33.33 15.99 -16.66
N LEU A 239 -33.58 14.97 -15.85
CA LEU A 239 -33.27 13.58 -16.18
C LEU A 239 -34.17 13.10 -17.33
N GLY A 240 -35.49 13.34 -17.24
CA GLY A 240 -36.50 12.89 -18.24
C GLY A 240 -36.21 13.41 -19.65
N SER A 241 -35.84 14.69 -19.80
CA SER A 241 -35.48 15.30 -21.09
C SER A 241 -34.29 14.64 -21.79
N ARG A 242 -33.37 14.02 -21.02
CA ARG A 242 -32.17 13.38 -21.55
C ARG A 242 -32.34 11.91 -21.88
N PHE A 243 -33.07 11.17 -21.09
CA PHE A 243 -33.39 9.76 -21.43
C PHE A 243 -34.11 9.66 -22.77
N GLN A 244 -34.94 10.66 -23.11
CA GLN A 244 -35.58 10.73 -24.42
C GLN A 244 -34.59 10.97 -25.57
N LEU A 245 -33.55 11.77 -25.36
CA LEU A 245 -32.51 12.03 -26.37
C LEU A 245 -31.57 10.85 -26.61
N LEU A 246 -31.29 10.04 -25.58
CA LEU A 246 -30.39 8.88 -25.66
C LEU A 246 -31.10 7.60 -26.10
N SER A 247 -32.43 7.55 -26.07
CA SER A 247 -33.25 6.41 -26.54
C SER A 247 -33.30 6.29 -28.07
N GLY A 248 -32.77 7.26 -28.80
CA GLY A 248 -32.94 7.43 -30.24
C GLY A 248 -31.92 6.79 -31.19
N GLY A 249 -30.95 6.03 -30.74
CA GLY A 249 -30.04 5.39 -31.72
C GLY A 249 -28.70 4.91 -31.20
N GLY A 250 -28.51 3.61 -31.15
CA GLY A 250 -27.22 2.97 -30.98
C GLY A 250 -27.33 1.47 -30.69
N PRO A 251 -26.31 0.65 -31.01
CA PRO A 251 -26.36 -0.79 -30.87
C PRO A 251 -26.49 -1.25 -29.41
N ALA A 252 -27.12 -2.40 -29.24
CA ALA A 252 -27.59 -3.02 -28.00
C ALA A 252 -26.51 -3.14 -26.90
N GLY A 253 -26.39 -2.13 -26.02
CA GLY A 253 -25.74 -2.24 -24.72
C GLY A 253 -26.78 -2.55 -23.63
N GLN A 254 -26.34 -3.13 -22.50
CA GLN A 254 -27.23 -3.39 -21.36
C GLN A 254 -27.88 -2.08 -20.87
N PRO A 255 -29.20 -2.05 -20.54
CA PRO A 255 -29.93 -0.83 -20.15
C PRO A 255 -29.25 -0.01 -19.06
N HIS A 256 -28.75 -0.66 -18.03
CA HIS A 256 -28.08 -0.02 -16.89
C HIS A 256 -26.74 0.72 -17.24
N HIS A 257 -26.02 0.31 -18.30
CA HIS A 257 -24.87 1.05 -18.81
C HIS A 257 -25.26 2.40 -19.40
N ARG A 258 -26.38 2.45 -20.11
CA ARG A 258 -26.90 3.70 -20.71
C ARG A 258 -27.35 4.68 -19.63
N THR A 259 -28.04 4.18 -18.61
CA THR A 259 -28.50 4.99 -17.47
C THR A 259 -27.35 5.62 -16.70
N LEU A 260 -26.31 4.85 -16.38
CA LEU A 260 -25.14 5.39 -15.71
C LEU A 260 -24.37 6.40 -16.58
N GLN A 261 -24.21 6.12 -17.87
CA GLN A 261 -23.58 7.05 -18.81
C GLN A 261 -24.38 8.34 -18.92
N ALA A 262 -25.73 8.25 -19.03
CA ALA A 262 -26.61 9.40 -19.05
C ALA A 262 -26.49 10.26 -17.78
N ALA A 263 -26.46 9.64 -16.61
CA ALA A 263 -26.30 10.34 -15.33
C ALA A 263 -24.93 11.04 -15.20
N LEU A 264 -23.87 10.40 -15.69
CA LEU A 264 -22.52 10.99 -15.71
C LEU A 264 -22.43 12.15 -16.70
N GLU A 265 -22.98 12.02 -17.90
CA GLU A 265 -23.03 13.09 -18.90
C GLU A 265 -23.85 14.27 -18.41
N TRP A 266 -25.00 14.01 -17.80
CA TRP A 266 -25.81 15.06 -17.15
C TRP A 266 -25.03 15.77 -16.04
N SER A 267 -24.33 15.02 -15.18
CA SER A 267 -23.49 15.60 -14.15
C SER A 267 -22.37 16.49 -14.73
N TYR A 268 -21.78 16.08 -15.86
CA TYR A 268 -20.76 16.85 -16.56
C TYR A 268 -21.30 18.17 -17.12
N GLU A 269 -22.49 18.18 -17.71
CA GLU A 269 -23.10 19.37 -18.32
C GLU A 269 -23.61 20.39 -17.30
N LEU A 270 -23.94 19.93 -16.10
CA LEU A 270 -24.29 20.83 -14.99
C LEU A 270 -23.10 21.58 -14.37
N LEU A 271 -21.89 21.27 -14.82
CA LEU A 271 -20.67 21.92 -14.40
C LEU A 271 -20.44 23.22 -15.21
N THR A 272 -19.81 24.18 -14.59
CA THR A 272 -19.27 25.37 -15.29
C THR A 272 -18.17 24.95 -16.27
N ASP A 273 -17.86 25.78 -17.25
CA ASP A 273 -16.78 25.51 -18.22
C ASP A 273 -15.43 25.23 -17.55
N SER A 274 -15.11 25.92 -16.46
CA SER A 274 -13.90 25.75 -15.69
C SER A 274 -13.89 24.40 -14.94
N GLU A 275 -14.99 24.03 -14.32
CA GLU A 275 -15.13 22.73 -13.64
C GLU A 275 -15.09 21.55 -14.64
N GLN A 276 -15.75 21.69 -15.80
CA GLN A 276 -15.64 20.72 -16.88
C GLN A 276 -14.20 20.56 -17.37
N ALA A 277 -13.49 21.68 -17.52
CA ALA A 277 -12.09 21.67 -17.90
C ALA A 277 -11.23 20.99 -16.83
N MET A 278 -11.49 21.26 -15.56
CA MET A 278 -10.80 20.62 -14.45
C MET A 278 -11.05 19.13 -14.40
N TRP A 279 -12.30 18.66 -14.48
CA TRP A 279 -12.63 17.22 -14.54
C TRP A 279 -11.86 16.51 -15.65
N ARG A 280 -11.91 17.06 -16.90
CA ARG A 280 -11.15 16.47 -18.03
C ARG A 280 -9.66 16.36 -17.73
N ARG A 281 -9.07 17.37 -17.07
CA ARG A 281 -7.63 17.41 -16.80
C ARG A 281 -7.23 16.45 -15.70
N VAL A 282 -7.93 16.43 -14.57
CA VAL A 282 -7.60 15.50 -13.48
C VAL A 282 -7.82 14.03 -13.85
N SER A 283 -8.56 13.76 -14.95
CA SER A 283 -8.75 12.39 -15.44
C SER A 283 -7.45 11.76 -16.00
N VAL A 284 -6.38 12.54 -16.22
CA VAL A 284 -5.07 12.00 -16.61
C VAL A 284 -4.41 11.20 -15.49
N PHE A 285 -4.71 11.53 -14.24
CA PHE A 285 -4.20 10.80 -13.09
C PHE A 285 -4.81 9.39 -13.05
N ALA A 286 -3.94 8.39 -12.88
CA ALA A 286 -4.35 6.99 -12.81
C ALA A 286 -4.73 6.57 -11.39
N GLY A 287 -4.11 7.19 -10.39
CA GLY A 287 -4.33 6.98 -8.98
C GLY A 287 -4.89 8.22 -8.26
N SER A 288 -4.69 8.26 -6.95
CA SER A 288 -4.91 9.49 -6.19
C SER A 288 -3.79 10.50 -6.48
N PHE A 289 -4.08 11.77 -6.27
CA PHE A 289 -3.14 12.88 -6.46
C PHE A 289 -3.37 13.94 -5.36
N ASP A 290 -2.36 14.71 -5.07
CA ASP A 290 -2.43 15.85 -4.16
C ASP A 290 -2.67 17.16 -4.91
N LEU A 291 -2.74 18.28 -4.16
CA LEU A 291 -2.94 19.60 -4.73
C LEU A 291 -1.75 20.03 -5.60
N ASP A 292 -0.52 19.75 -5.16
CA ASP A 292 0.70 20.13 -5.87
C ASP A 292 0.76 19.45 -7.27
N ALA A 293 0.43 18.17 -7.34
CA ALA A 293 0.33 17.45 -8.61
C ALA A 293 -0.77 18.04 -9.51
N ALA A 294 -1.94 18.36 -8.93
CA ALA A 294 -3.03 18.96 -9.69
C ALA A 294 -2.65 20.34 -10.24
N GLU A 295 -2.00 21.19 -9.44
CA GLU A 295 -1.51 22.51 -9.87
C GLU A 295 -0.45 22.38 -10.98
N ALA A 296 0.56 21.51 -10.76
CA ALA A 296 1.63 21.31 -11.73
C ALA A 296 1.10 20.79 -13.09
N VAL A 297 0.13 19.88 -13.06
CA VAL A 297 -0.38 19.22 -14.27
C VAL A 297 -1.52 20.02 -14.91
N CYS A 298 -2.48 20.49 -14.09
CA CYS A 298 -3.75 21.01 -14.60
C CYS A 298 -3.77 22.53 -14.81
N ALA A 299 -2.84 23.30 -14.21
CA ALA A 299 -2.81 24.75 -14.39
C ALA A 299 -2.24 25.11 -15.78
N VAL A 300 -3.13 25.20 -16.79
CA VAL A 300 -2.77 25.49 -18.19
C VAL A 300 -3.79 26.45 -18.81
N GLY A 301 -3.31 27.39 -19.62
CA GLY A 301 -4.15 28.32 -20.38
C GLY A 301 -5.00 29.19 -19.48
N ARG A 302 -6.32 29.07 -19.55
CA ARG A 302 -7.27 29.90 -18.76
C ARG A 302 -7.39 29.49 -17.29
N LEU A 303 -6.91 28.31 -16.88
CA LEU A 303 -6.92 27.90 -15.48
C LEU A 303 -5.55 28.17 -14.87
N GLY A 304 -5.49 29.21 -14.04
CA GLY A 304 -4.29 29.57 -13.26
C GLY A 304 -4.17 28.71 -12.01
N THR A 305 -2.96 28.61 -11.44
CA THR A 305 -2.66 27.82 -10.22
C THR A 305 -3.60 28.18 -9.07
N GLY A 306 -3.86 29.48 -8.83
CA GLY A 306 -4.76 29.93 -7.74
C GLY A 306 -6.22 29.52 -7.86
N GLN A 307 -6.67 28.96 -9.00
CA GLN A 307 -8.03 28.48 -9.18
C GLN A 307 -8.18 26.97 -8.97
N ILE A 308 -7.05 26.24 -8.93
CA ILE A 308 -7.07 24.76 -8.90
C ILE A 308 -7.69 24.24 -7.60
N ALA A 309 -7.34 24.83 -6.47
CA ALA A 309 -7.88 24.45 -5.17
C ALA A 309 -9.42 24.62 -5.11
N ASP A 310 -9.93 25.78 -5.53
CA ASP A 310 -11.37 26.05 -5.55
C ASP A 310 -12.13 25.10 -6.50
N LEU A 311 -11.53 24.77 -7.64
CA LEU A 311 -12.11 23.82 -8.60
C LEU A 311 -12.10 22.38 -8.09
N ILE A 312 -11.06 21.97 -7.36
CA ILE A 312 -11.02 20.67 -6.68
C ILE A 312 -12.12 20.61 -5.63
N ASP A 313 -12.24 21.62 -4.77
CA ASP A 313 -13.28 21.68 -3.75
C ASP A 313 -14.69 21.68 -4.36
N ALA A 314 -14.89 22.38 -5.47
CA ALA A 314 -16.15 22.32 -6.20
C ALA A 314 -16.46 20.91 -6.77
N LEU A 315 -15.46 20.20 -7.29
CA LEU A 315 -15.63 18.84 -7.80
C LEU A 315 -15.82 17.82 -6.66
N VAL A 316 -15.17 17.99 -5.52
CA VAL A 316 -15.41 17.18 -4.31
C VAL A 316 -16.83 17.40 -3.80
N ALA A 317 -17.24 18.66 -3.69
CA ALA A 317 -18.59 19.02 -3.26
C ALA A 317 -19.69 18.45 -4.18
N LYS A 318 -19.37 18.13 -5.44
CA LYS A 318 -20.27 17.51 -6.44
C LYS A 318 -20.07 16.01 -6.61
N SER A 319 -19.31 15.35 -5.70
CA SER A 319 -19.01 13.92 -5.70
C SER A 319 -18.35 13.41 -7.00
N ILE A 320 -17.71 14.29 -7.75
CA ILE A 320 -16.88 13.93 -8.91
C ILE A 320 -15.50 13.47 -8.45
N LEU A 321 -14.92 14.16 -7.45
CA LEU A 321 -13.71 13.77 -6.77
C LEU A 321 -14.01 13.25 -5.37
N LEU A 322 -13.29 12.22 -4.97
CA LEU A 322 -13.28 11.70 -3.60
C LEU A 322 -12.03 12.24 -2.90
N ARG A 323 -12.19 12.77 -1.70
CA ARG A 323 -11.07 13.11 -0.83
C ARG A 323 -10.67 11.89 -0.01
N GLU A 324 -9.40 11.53 0.01
CA GLU A 324 -8.82 10.42 0.77
C GLU A 324 -7.86 10.92 1.85
N GLY A 325 -7.74 10.15 2.95
CA GLY A 325 -6.78 10.37 4.02
C GLY A 325 -7.21 11.40 5.07
N GLN A 326 -6.63 11.25 6.28
CA GLN A 326 -6.80 12.20 7.41
C GLN A 326 -5.61 13.18 7.55
N GLY A 327 -4.50 12.93 6.80
CA GLY A 327 -3.29 13.76 6.77
C GLY A 327 -3.30 14.71 5.56
N THR A 328 -2.26 14.67 4.75
CA THR A 328 -2.20 15.42 3.48
C THR A 328 -3.38 15.02 2.60
N ALA A 329 -4.16 16.00 2.17
CA ALA A 329 -5.36 15.75 1.35
C ALA A 329 -4.96 15.18 -0.01
N ARG A 330 -5.51 14.01 -0.34
CA ARG A 330 -5.39 13.41 -1.66
C ARG A 330 -6.77 13.26 -2.28
N TYR A 331 -6.82 13.33 -3.59
CA TYR A 331 -8.06 13.32 -4.36
C TYR A 331 -8.03 12.18 -5.37
N ARG A 332 -9.17 11.55 -5.61
CA ARG A 332 -9.30 10.44 -6.55
C ARG A 332 -10.60 10.51 -7.33
N LEU A 333 -10.55 10.08 -8.58
CA LEU A 333 -11.74 9.80 -9.40
C LEU A 333 -12.12 8.32 -9.30
N LEU A 334 -13.40 8.03 -9.28
CA LEU A 334 -13.87 6.68 -9.58
C LEU A 334 -13.60 6.36 -11.07
N ASP A 335 -13.30 5.10 -11.37
CA ASP A 335 -12.86 4.71 -12.72
C ASP A 335 -13.86 5.09 -13.81
N THR A 336 -15.16 4.89 -13.59
CA THR A 336 -16.23 5.29 -14.54
C THR A 336 -16.27 6.81 -14.79
N ILE A 337 -16.03 7.61 -13.74
CA ILE A 337 -15.98 9.08 -13.83
C ILE A 337 -14.71 9.50 -14.59
N ARG A 338 -13.59 8.84 -14.33
CA ARG A 338 -12.32 9.06 -15.00
C ARG A 338 -12.37 8.69 -16.49
N GLU A 339 -12.98 7.56 -16.83
CA GLU A 339 -13.16 7.11 -18.22
C GLU A 339 -13.94 8.15 -19.06
N LEU A 340 -15.05 8.70 -18.52
CA LEU A 340 -15.78 9.78 -19.19
C LEU A 340 -14.91 11.04 -19.37
N GLY A 341 -14.21 11.48 -18.31
CA GLY A 341 -13.34 12.66 -18.38
C GLY A 341 -12.22 12.51 -19.40
N LEU A 342 -11.59 11.32 -19.50
CA LEU A 342 -10.60 11.00 -20.53
C LEU A 342 -11.20 11.01 -21.94
N ALA A 343 -12.39 10.45 -22.12
CA ALA A 343 -13.09 10.49 -23.43
C ALA A 343 -13.36 11.94 -23.88
N LYS A 344 -13.84 12.79 -22.95
CA LYS A 344 -14.05 14.22 -23.22
C LYS A 344 -12.73 14.99 -23.45
N LEU A 345 -11.63 14.59 -22.80
CA LEU A 345 -10.30 15.16 -22.98
C LEU A 345 -9.77 14.87 -24.40
N ARG A 346 -9.88 13.61 -24.85
CA ARG A 346 -9.51 13.16 -26.21
C ARG A 346 -10.25 13.96 -27.28
N GLY A 347 -11.55 14.12 -27.11
CA GLY A 347 -12.38 14.88 -28.04
C GLY A 347 -11.97 16.36 -28.19
N ARG A 348 -11.17 16.92 -27.27
CA ARG A 348 -10.66 18.30 -27.34
C ARG A 348 -9.21 18.40 -27.86
N GLY A 349 -8.54 17.29 -28.15
CA GLY A 349 -7.16 17.26 -28.69
C GLY A 349 -6.03 17.64 -27.71
N ASN A 350 -6.33 17.84 -26.42
CA ASN A 350 -5.36 18.32 -25.42
C ASN A 350 -4.70 17.20 -24.59
N GLU A 351 -5.00 15.94 -24.86
CA GLU A 351 -4.54 14.80 -24.07
C GLU A 351 -3.00 14.70 -24.06
N ARG A 352 -2.36 14.83 -25.23
CA ARG A 352 -0.89 14.69 -25.35
C ARG A 352 -0.15 15.75 -24.51
N ALA A 353 -0.55 17.01 -24.58
CA ALA A 353 0.07 18.08 -23.82
C ALA A 353 -0.06 17.88 -22.30
N LEU A 354 -1.21 17.37 -21.85
CA LEU A 354 -1.46 17.11 -20.46
C LEU A 354 -0.66 15.89 -19.95
N ARG A 355 -0.55 14.84 -20.77
CA ARG A 355 0.29 13.67 -20.46
C ARG A 355 1.78 14.03 -20.38
N LEU A 356 2.26 14.96 -21.22
CA LEU A 356 3.63 15.47 -21.12
C LEU A 356 3.87 16.18 -19.78
N ARG A 357 2.94 17.01 -19.32
CA ARG A 357 3.05 17.68 -18.01
C ARG A 357 2.98 16.67 -16.86
N HIS A 358 2.10 15.68 -16.93
CA HIS A 358 2.01 14.60 -15.98
C HIS A 358 3.35 13.84 -15.88
N ARG A 359 3.94 13.48 -17.03
CA ARG A 359 5.27 12.84 -17.09
C ARG A 359 6.35 13.71 -16.46
N ALA A 360 6.37 15.01 -16.79
CA ALA A 360 7.37 15.94 -16.27
C ALA A 360 7.30 16.08 -14.74
N TYR A 361 6.09 16.14 -14.18
CA TYR A 361 5.89 16.19 -12.74
C TYR A 361 6.42 14.91 -12.05
N TYR A 362 6.04 13.74 -12.56
CA TYR A 362 6.47 12.47 -11.97
C TYR A 362 7.94 12.14 -12.25
N ALA A 363 8.52 12.66 -13.34
CA ALA A 363 9.97 12.62 -13.55
C ALA A 363 10.71 13.46 -12.49
N ALA A 364 10.21 14.66 -12.18
CA ALA A 364 10.79 15.49 -11.13
C ALA A 364 10.66 14.86 -9.73
N LEU A 365 9.53 14.18 -9.45
CA LEU A 365 9.32 13.45 -8.20
C LEU A 365 10.30 12.27 -8.07
N ALA A 366 10.49 11.48 -9.14
CA ALA A 366 11.42 10.36 -9.17
C ALA A 366 12.89 10.82 -9.00
N ALA A 367 13.23 11.95 -9.62
CA ALA A 367 14.59 12.51 -9.61
C ALA A 367 15.00 13.17 -8.27
N ARG A 368 14.08 13.31 -7.29
CA ARG A 368 14.46 13.80 -5.96
C ARG A 368 15.47 12.85 -5.33
N GLN A 369 16.74 13.27 -5.30
CA GLN A 369 17.86 12.42 -4.85
C GLN A 369 17.94 12.27 -3.30
N GLU A 370 16.83 12.13 -2.63
CA GLU A 370 16.78 11.91 -1.18
C GLU A 370 16.94 10.43 -0.79
N ALA A 371 17.21 9.57 -1.78
CA ALA A 371 17.29 8.12 -1.62
C ALA A 371 18.29 7.65 -0.53
N PHE A 372 19.19 8.50 -0.08
CA PHE A 372 20.25 8.17 0.90
C PHE A 372 20.36 9.17 2.06
N GLY A 373 19.56 10.26 2.02
CA GLY A 373 19.55 11.32 3.02
C GLY A 373 18.46 11.13 4.09
N PRO A 374 18.34 12.08 5.01
CA PRO A 374 17.32 12.06 6.06
C PRO A 374 15.88 12.14 5.52
N GLY A 375 15.64 12.66 4.31
CA GLY A 375 14.34 12.72 3.63
C GLY A 375 13.93 11.43 2.89
N ARG A 376 14.69 10.33 3.03
CA ARG A 376 14.42 9.07 2.30
C ARG A 376 13.04 8.50 2.59
N ALA A 377 12.62 8.51 3.85
CA ALA A 377 11.33 7.94 4.23
C ALA A 377 10.15 8.72 3.61
N GLU A 378 10.23 10.05 3.61
CA GLU A 378 9.26 10.95 3.01
C GLU A 378 9.22 10.80 1.48
N TRP A 379 10.40 10.68 0.84
CA TRP A 379 10.48 10.45 -0.60
C TRP A 379 9.87 9.11 -1.00
N ILE A 380 10.19 8.02 -0.29
CA ILE A 380 9.59 6.70 -0.53
C ILE A 380 8.07 6.74 -0.30
N ALA A 381 7.60 7.39 0.76
CA ALA A 381 6.16 7.54 1.03
C ALA A 381 5.43 8.33 -0.07
N ALA A 382 6.06 9.36 -0.62
CA ALA A 382 5.53 10.12 -1.75
C ALA A 382 5.43 9.26 -3.02
N LEU A 383 6.47 8.47 -3.33
CA LEU A 383 6.45 7.54 -4.47
C LEU A 383 5.39 6.44 -4.30
N ASP A 384 5.21 5.91 -3.08
CA ASP A 384 4.16 4.92 -2.79
C ASP A 384 2.77 5.50 -3.04
N ALA A 385 2.51 6.71 -2.54
CA ALA A 385 1.23 7.39 -2.72
C ALA A 385 0.91 7.63 -4.21
N ASP A 386 1.95 7.83 -5.04
CA ASP A 386 1.84 8.15 -6.46
C ASP A 386 2.26 7.00 -7.40
N HIS A 387 2.40 5.78 -6.88
CA HIS A 387 2.89 4.63 -7.65
C HIS A 387 2.08 4.37 -8.94
N GLU A 388 0.74 4.47 -8.89
CA GLU A 388 -0.12 4.32 -10.06
C GLU A 388 0.11 5.42 -11.12
N ASN A 389 0.39 6.62 -10.66
CA ASN A 389 0.70 7.75 -11.55
C ASN A 389 2.09 7.59 -12.18
N LEU A 390 3.07 7.08 -11.44
CA LEU A 390 4.40 6.73 -11.97
C LEU A 390 4.29 5.63 -13.04
N ARG A 391 3.50 4.59 -12.78
CA ARG A 391 3.18 3.55 -13.78
C ARG A 391 2.53 4.14 -15.02
N ALA A 392 1.60 5.09 -14.86
CA ALA A 392 0.95 5.75 -15.98
C ALA A 392 1.91 6.63 -16.78
N ALA A 393 2.83 7.33 -16.11
CA ALA A 393 3.88 8.12 -16.76
C ALA A 393 4.82 7.24 -17.59
N LEU A 394 5.31 6.13 -17.05
CA LEU A 394 6.17 5.17 -17.73
C LEU A 394 5.46 4.52 -18.94
N ARG A 395 4.20 4.07 -18.77
CA ARG A 395 3.40 3.55 -19.90
C ARG A 395 3.21 4.58 -21.00
N SER A 396 3.00 5.84 -20.63
CA SER A 396 2.87 6.93 -21.60
C SER A 396 4.16 7.17 -22.38
N CYS A 397 5.33 6.99 -21.75
CA CYS A 397 6.63 7.07 -22.44
C CYS A 397 6.83 5.89 -23.40
N LEU A 398 6.49 4.67 -22.97
CA LEU A 398 6.59 3.47 -23.81
C LEU A 398 5.63 3.50 -25.03
N ALA A 399 4.50 4.18 -24.91
CA ALA A 399 3.53 4.33 -25.98
C ALA A 399 3.89 5.44 -27.01
N ASP A 400 4.86 6.31 -26.71
CA ASP A 400 5.30 7.42 -27.56
C ASP A 400 6.81 7.27 -27.85
N PRO A 401 7.21 6.79 -29.04
CA PRO A 401 8.63 6.54 -29.35
C PRO A 401 9.54 7.77 -29.18
N GLY A 402 9.00 8.98 -29.31
CA GLY A 402 9.74 10.22 -29.07
C GLY A 402 10.07 10.48 -27.59
N GLU A 403 9.46 9.72 -26.67
CA GLU A 403 9.57 9.91 -25.23
C GLU A 403 10.28 8.73 -24.51
N THR A 404 10.77 7.74 -25.24
CA THR A 404 11.45 6.57 -24.68
C THR A 404 12.64 6.96 -23.79
N ALA A 405 13.44 7.95 -24.22
CA ALA A 405 14.56 8.46 -23.40
C ALA A 405 14.10 9.14 -22.10
N ALA A 406 12.95 9.81 -22.09
CA ALA A 406 12.37 10.37 -20.87
C ALA A 406 11.88 9.24 -19.94
N GLY A 407 11.26 8.19 -20.48
CA GLY A 407 10.89 6.98 -19.77
C GLY A 407 12.09 6.29 -19.13
N ALA A 408 13.20 6.19 -19.86
CA ALA A 408 14.45 5.63 -19.35
C ALA A 408 14.99 6.40 -18.13
N ARG A 409 14.95 7.74 -18.17
CA ARG A 409 15.35 8.56 -17.01
C ARG A 409 14.48 8.29 -15.80
N ILE A 410 13.15 8.34 -15.97
CA ILE A 410 12.21 8.06 -14.85
C ILE A 410 12.47 6.67 -14.27
N ALA A 411 12.57 5.64 -15.12
CA ALA A 411 12.79 4.26 -14.71
C ALA A 411 14.11 4.11 -13.95
N CYS A 412 15.18 4.71 -14.46
CA CYS A 412 16.48 4.66 -13.80
C CYS A 412 16.52 5.45 -12.47
N ASP A 413 15.72 6.51 -12.31
CA ASP A 413 15.63 7.24 -11.04
C ASP A 413 14.84 6.45 -9.98
N LEU A 414 13.96 5.54 -10.39
CA LEU A 414 13.16 4.70 -9.50
C LEU A 414 13.86 3.43 -9.00
N TRP A 415 15.11 3.14 -9.38
CA TRP A 415 15.78 1.89 -9.07
C TRP A 415 15.82 1.55 -7.57
N ARG A 416 16.08 2.53 -6.71
CA ARG A 416 16.08 2.37 -5.25
C ARG A 416 14.68 2.23 -4.67
N TYR A 417 13.70 2.90 -5.26
CA TYR A 417 12.32 2.73 -4.89
C TYR A 417 11.85 1.30 -5.15
N TRP A 418 12.12 0.78 -6.34
CA TRP A 418 11.77 -0.60 -6.69
C TRP A 418 12.47 -1.63 -5.82
N GLU A 419 13.74 -1.40 -5.48
CA GLU A 419 14.50 -2.27 -4.57
C GLU A 419 13.91 -2.23 -3.16
N THR A 420 13.65 -1.03 -2.63
CA THR A 420 13.15 -0.85 -1.26
C THR A 420 11.74 -1.41 -1.07
N ARG A 421 10.86 -1.21 -2.06
CA ARG A 421 9.45 -1.65 -2.00
C ARG A 421 9.21 -3.03 -2.60
N GLY A 422 10.23 -3.69 -3.12
CA GLY A 422 10.09 -5.01 -3.73
C GLY A 422 9.34 -5.00 -5.06
N HIS A 423 9.36 -3.88 -5.81
CA HIS A 423 8.77 -3.80 -7.16
C HIS A 423 9.78 -4.22 -8.25
N LEU A 424 10.65 -5.19 -7.94
CA LEU A 424 11.78 -5.58 -8.81
C LEU A 424 11.31 -6.11 -10.16
N THR A 425 10.29 -6.96 -10.17
CA THR A 425 9.71 -7.54 -11.40
C THR A 425 9.14 -6.44 -12.30
N GLU A 426 8.44 -5.46 -11.73
CA GLU A 426 7.92 -4.31 -12.45
C GLU A 426 9.05 -3.49 -13.07
N GLY A 427 10.06 -3.14 -12.27
CA GLY A 427 11.22 -2.38 -12.73
C GLY A 427 11.95 -3.09 -13.88
N ARG A 428 12.21 -4.39 -13.74
CA ARG A 428 12.86 -5.19 -14.81
C ARG A 428 12.06 -5.21 -16.10
N ARG A 429 10.74 -5.37 -16.03
CA ARG A 429 9.86 -5.37 -17.22
C ARG A 429 9.85 -4.03 -17.93
N VAL A 430 9.75 -2.94 -17.17
CA VAL A 430 9.80 -1.59 -17.72
C VAL A 430 11.15 -1.32 -18.38
N LEU A 431 12.26 -1.65 -17.71
CA LEU A 431 13.61 -1.45 -18.24
C LEU A 431 13.87 -2.31 -19.48
N ALA A 432 13.40 -3.55 -19.51
CA ALA A 432 13.49 -4.41 -20.71
C ALA A 432 12.72 -3.81 -21.89
N ALA A 433 11.47 -3.38 -21.69
CA ALA A 433 10.68 -2.75 -22.73
C ALA A 433 11.31 -1.44 -23.24
N LEU A 434 11.98 -0.68 -22.38
CA LEU A 434 12.73 0.50 -22.77
C LEU A 434 13.98 0.14 -23.57
N LEU A 435 14.73 -0.91 -23.19
CA LEU A 435 15.90 -1.39 -23.93
C LEU A 435 15.55 -1.82 -25.35
N ASP A 436 14.38 -2.45 -25.52
CA ASP A 436 13.88 -2.89 -26.85
C ASP A 436 13.53 -1.71 -27.76
N GLN A 437 13.21 -0.54 -27.20
CA GLN A 437 12.79 0.66 -27.96
C GLN A 437 13.90 1.72 -28.09
N LEU A 438 14.91 1.68 -27.20
CA LEU A 438 16.00 2.68 -27.23
C LEU A 438 16.94 2.43 -28.41
N ASP A 439 17.28 3.50 -29.08
CA ASP A 439 18.37 3.48 -30.06
C ASP A 439 19.68 3.02 -29.39
N PRO A 440 20.44 2.09 -29.96
CA PRO A 440 21.74 1.69 -29.43
C PRO A 440 22.71 2.85 -29.15
N ALA A 441 22.60 3.94 -29.89
CA ALA A 441 23.41 5.13 -29.69
C ALA A 441 22.87 6.09 -28.62
N CYS A 442 21.71 5.80 -28.02
CA CYS A 442 21.11 6.66 -26.99
C CYS A 442 21.91 6.58 -25.69
N PRO A 443 22.43 7.71 -25.15
CA PRO A 443 23.21 7.71 -23.90
C PRO A 443 22.46 7.12 -22.70
N ALA A 444 21.12 7.22 -22.68
CA ALA A 444 20.31 6.66 -21.59
C ALA A 444 20.37 5.11 -21.54
N ARG A 445 20.75 4.45 -22.62
CA ARG A 445 20.80 2.99 -22.73
C ARG A 445 21.76 2.37 -21.71
N LEU A 446 22.94 2.96 -21.55
CA LEU A 446 23.95 2.47 -20.60
C LEU A 446 23.41 2.48 -19.16
N ARG A 447 22.71 3.55 -18.79
CA ARG A 447 22.07 3.66 -17.46
C ARG A 447 20.97 2.62 -17.29
N VAL A 448 20.17 2.35 -18.31
CA VAL A 448 19.14 1.30 -18.27
C VAL A 448 19.77 -0.09 -18.13
N LEU A 449 20.86 -0.37 -18.85
CA LEU A 449 21.57 -1.67 -18.78
C LEU A 449 22.06 -1.99 -17.36
N TRP A 450 22.82 -1.08 -16.72
CA TRP A 450 23.31 -1.37 -15.37
C TRP A 450 22.18 -1.36 -14.33
N THR A 451 21.15 -0.51 -14.47
CA THR A 451 19.99 -0.53 -13.59
C THR A 451 19.22 -1.85 -13.68
N ALA A 452 19.00 -2.36 -14.91
CA ALA A 452 18.36 -3.65 -15.12
C ALA A 452 19.22 -4.81 -14.57
N GLY A 453 20.53 -4.73 -14.73
CA GLY A 453 21.50 -5.68 -14.17
C GLY A 453 21.45 -5.72 -12.65
N PHE A 454 21.41 -4.56 -12.00
CA PHE A 454 21.24 -4.44 -10.55
C PHE A 454 19.93 -5.09 -10.06
N LEU A 455 18.78 -4.77 -10.70
CA LEU A 455 17.50 -5.35 -10.30
C LEU A 455 17.47 -6.87 -10.51
N ALA A 456 18.12 -7.37 -11.59
CA ALA A 456 18.25 -8.80 -11.84
C ALA A 456 19.10 -9.49 -10.75
N GLN A 457 20.21 -8.88 -10.35
CA GLN A 457 21.06 -9.37 -9.27
C GLN A 457 20.32 -9.45 -7.95
N PHE A 458 19.55 -8.39 -7.60
CA PHE A 458 18.73 -8.38 -6.39
C PHE A 458 17.62 -9.43 -6.37
N GLN A 459 17.15 -9.87 -7.54
CA GLN A 459 16.21 -10.99 -7.69
C GLN A 459 16.89 -12.37 -7.73
N GLY A 460 18.23 -12.44 -7.65
CA GLY A 460 18.99 -13.69 -7.76
C GLY A 460 19.06 -14.29 -9.18
N ASP A 461 18.69 -13.50 -10.22
CA ASP A 461 18.84 -13.89 -11.62
C ASP A 461 20.28 -13.54 -12.11
N THR A 462 21.26 -14.23 -11.53
CA THR A 462 22.69 -14.04 -11.82
C THR A 462 23.03 -14.11 -13.32
N PRO A 463 22.47 -15.07 -14.13
CA PRO A 463 22.78 -15.09 -15.55
C PRO A 463 22.28 -13.87 -16.31
N ALA A 464 21.11 -13.33 -15.99
CA ALA A 464 20.59 -12.13 -16.62
C ALA A 464 21.37 -10.88 -16.16
N ALA A 465 21.66 -10.78 -14.86
CA ALA A 465 22.45 -9.70 -14.29
C ALA A 465 23.80 -9.59 -15.00
N ARG A 466 24.53 -10.70 -15.10
CA ARG A 466 25.85 -10.77 -15.74
C ARG A 466 25.81 -10.33 -17.20
N ARG A 467 24.88 -10.86 -17.99
CA ARG A 467 24.74 -10.44 -19.40
C ARG A 467 24.51 -8.94 -19.57
N LEU A 468 23.63 -8.36 -18.73
CA LEU A 468 23.29 -6.93 -18.81
C LEU A 468 24.47 -6.05 -18.36
N LEU A 469 25.16 -6.43 -17.30
CA LEU A 469 26.30 -5.68 -16.75
C LEU A 469 27.53 -5.79 -17.65
N GLU A 470 27.82 -6.95 -18.26
CA GLU A 470 28.89 -7.14 -19.23
C GLU A 470 28.63 -6.36 -20.52
N ALA A 471 27.38 -6.35 -20.99
CA ALA A 471 26.98 -5.52 -22.14
C ALA A 471 27.18 -4.03 -21.82
N CYS A 472 26.73 -3.58 -20.64
CA CYS A 472 26.94 -2.21 -20.17
C CYS A 472 28.43 -1.86 -20.12
N LEU A 473 29.27 -2.72 -19.53
CA LEU A 473 30.69 -2.51 -19.39
C LEU A 473 31.38 -2.39 -20.75
N SER A 474 31.02 -3.26 -21.70
CA SER A 474 31.56 -3.23 -23.05
C SER A 474 31.14 -1.97 -23.83
N GLU A 475 29.84 -1.63 -23.80
CA GLU A 475 29.31 -0.45 -24.49
C GLU A 475 29.85 0.85 -23.86
N ALA A 476 29.97 0.91 -22.50
CA ALA A 476 30.48 2.07 -21.78
C ALA A 476 31.96 2.37 -22.13
N ARG A 477 32.80 1.33 -22.23
CA ARG A 477 34.20 1.47 -22.64
C ARG A 477 34.35 1.99 -24.06
N LEU A 478 33.51 1.50 -24.96
CA LEU A 478 33.50 1.98 -26.34
C LEU A 478 33.04 3.44 -26.44
N ALA A 479 32.08 3.84 -25.62
CA ALA A 479 31.55 5.19 -25.58
C ALA A 479 32.41 6.17 -24.76
N GLY A 480 33.35 5.67 -23.96
CA GLY A 480 34.09 6.49 -22.99
C GLY A 480 33.23 7.01 -21.81
N ASP A 481 32.14 6.31 -21.48
CA ASP A 481 31.26 6.67 -20.36
C ASP A 481 31.80 6.09 -19.04
N VAL A 482 32.63 6.89 -18.36
CA VAL A 482 33.29 6.54 -17.10
C VAL A 482 32.26 6.19 -16.01
N SER A 483 31.12 6.88 -15.96
CA SER A 483 30.08 6.65 -14.95
C SER A 483 29.40 5.29 -15.14
N ALA A 484 29.00 4.96 -16.36
CA ALA A 484 28.38 3.68 -16.65
C ALA A 484 29.37 2.50 -16.47
N GLU A 485 30.65 2.68 -16.85
CA GLU A 485 31.71 1.70 -16.60
C GLU A 485 31.91 1.46 -15.09
N ALA A 486 31.88 2.53 -14.27
CA ALA A 486 32.01 2.43 -12.83
C ALA A 486 30.86 1.62 -12.18
N TRP A 487 29.61 1.94 -12.53
CA TRP A 487 28.44 1.24 -12.00
C TRP A 487 28.39 -0.24 -12.44
N ALA A 488 28.67 -0.52 -13.72
CA ALA A 488 28.74 -1.89 -14.21
C ALA A 488 29.84 -2.70 -13.49
N SER A 489 31.02 -2.10 -13.30
CA SER A 489 32.13 -2.74 -12.58
C SER A 489 31.78 -3.02 -11.12
N SER A 490 31.09 -2.10 -10.42
CA SER A 490 30.63 -2.28 -9.05
C SER A 490 29.74 -3.51 -8.90
N PHE A 491 28.70 -3.61 -9.72
CA PHE A 491 27.73 -4.71 -9.63
C PHE A 491 28.30 -6.03 -10.14
N LEU A 492 29.10 -6.04 -11.20
CA LEU A 492 29.83 -7.24 -11.63
C LEU A 492 30.81 -7.72 -10.56
N GLY A 493 31.44 -6.81 -9.82
CA GLY A 493 32.34 -7.15 -8.73
C GLY A 493 31.64 -7.99 -7.64
N TRP A 494 30.39 -7.63 -7.28
CA TRP A 494 29.58 -8.43 -6.37
C TRP A 494 29.22 -9.81 -6.96
N ASP A 495 28.79 -9.85 -8.21
CA ASP A 495 28.38 -11.07 -8.89
C ASP A 495 29.52 -12.10 -8.97
N VAL A 496 30.70 -11.64 -9.38
CA VAL A 496 31.92 -12.47 -9.48
C VAL A 496 32.39 -12.94 -8.11
N TYR A 497 32.30 -12.07 -7.10
CA TYR A 497 32.66 -12.43 -5.72
C TYR A 497 31.78 -13.56 -5.18
N TYR A 498 30.46 -13.47 -5.35
CA TYR A 498 29.53 -14.51 -4.90
C TYR A 498 29.65 -15.82 -5.70
N ASP A 499 30.14 -15.78 -6.93
CA ASP A 499 30.51 -16.97 -7.71
C ASP A 499 31.80 -17.65 -7.20
N GLY A 500 32.50 -17.07 -6.24
CA GLY A 500 33.69 -17.63 -5.59
C GLY A 500 35.03 -17.09 -6.11
N ASP A 501 35.04 -16.17 -7.08
CA ASP A 501 36.27 -15.51 -7.57
C ASP A 501 36.48 -14.18 -6.81
N ALA A 502 36.99 -14.31 -5.58
CA ALA A 502 37.20 -13.15 -4.69
C ALA A 502 38.22 -12.15 -5.24
N ASP A 503 39.28 -12.63 -5.87
CA ASP A 503 40.36 -11.78 -6.42
C ASP A 503 39.85 -10.90 -7.55
N LYS A 504 39.10 -11.48 -8.49
CA LYS A 504 38.50 -10.74 -9.60
C LYS A 504 37.41 -9.79 -9.09
N GLY A 505 36.57 -10.22 -8.13
CA GLY A 505 35.59 -9.37 -7.48
C GLY A 505 36.21 -8.15 -6.83
N HIS A 506 37.32 -8.35 -6.09
CA HIS A 506 38.08 -7.28 -5.46
C HIS A 506 38.71 -6.34 -6.49
N ALA A 507 39.31 -6.88 -7.59
CA ALA A 507 39.89 -6.07 -8.66
C ALA A 507 38.84 -5.17 -9.33
N LEU A 508 37.64 -5.70 -9.61
CA LEU A 508 36.50 -4.93 -10.17
C LEU A 508 36.05 -3.83 -9.20
N ALA A 509 35.92 -4.12 -7.90
CA ALA A 509 35.54 -3.14 -6.91
C ALA A 509 36.56 -1.99 -6.80
N ARG A 510 37.85 -2.29 -6.87
CA ARG A 510 38.91 -1.26 -6.90
C ARG A 510 38.87 -0.41 -8.17
N THR A 511 38.65 -1.04 -9.32
CA THR A 511 38.46 -0.32 -10.59
C THR A 511 37.28 0.62 -10.49
N ALA A 512 36.14 0.12 -10.01
CA ALA A 512 34.93 0.92 -9.80
C ALA A 512 35.18 2.12 -8.86
N LEU A 513 35.92 1.93 -7.76
CA LEU A 513 36.28 3.01 -6.84
C LEU A 513 37.07 4.13 -7.54
N CYS A 514 38.03 3.77 -8.40
CA CYS A 514 38.81 4.75 -9.18
C CYS A 514 37.91 5.52 -10.14
N LEU A 515 37.09 4.82 -10.92
CA LEU A 515 36.19 5.40 -11.91
C LEU A 515 35.11 6.30 -11.27
N HIS A 516 34.50 5.89 -10.15
CA HIS A 516 33.55 6.72 -9.42
C HIS A 516 34.19 8.01 -8.88
N ARG A 517 35.46 7.95 -8.45
CA ARG A 517 36.21 9.16 -8.04
C ARG A 517 36.47 10.08 -9.23
N GLU A 518 36.85 9.53 -10.37
CA GLU A 518 37.03 10.29 -11.60
C GLU A 518 35.74 10.95 -12.07
N ALA A 519 34.62 10.23 -12.00
CA ALA A 519 33.30 10.74 -12.34
C ALA A 519 32.71 11.72 -11.31
N GLY A 520 33.35 11.90 -10.14
CA GLY A 520 32.79 12.71 -9.03
C GLY A 520 31.55 12.11 -8.38
N ASP A 521 31.31 10.81 -8.57
CA ASP A 521 30.13 10.10 -8.06
C ASP A 521 30.38 9.64 -6.60
N HIS A 522 30.01 10.49 -5.66
CA HIS A 522 30.16 10.20 -4.22
C HIS A 522 29.41 8.94 -3.79
N MET A 523 28.27 8.65 -4.42
CA MET A 523 27.48 7.49 -4.06
C MET A 523 28.16 6.20 -4.50
N GLY A 524 28.67 6.16 -5.72
CA GLY A 524 29.43 5.04 -6.23
C GLY A 524 30.73 4.82 -5.44
N VAL A 525 31.40 5.90 -4.99
CA VAL A 525 32.55 5.80 -4.08
C VAL A 525 32.19 5.08 -2.79
N VAL A 526 31.07 5.46 -2.15
CA VAL A 526 30.60 4.82 -0.91
C VAL A 526 30.32 3.34 -1.14
N LEU A 527 29.61 3.01 -2.22
CA LEU A 527 29.30 1.61 -2.56
C LEU A 527 30.55 0.77 -2.79
N ALA A 528 31.52 1.28 -3.54
CA ALA A 528 32.77 0.57 -3.80
C ALA A 528 33.62 0.38 -2.53
N LEU A 529 33.67 1.39 -1.64
CA LEU A 529 34.36 1.28 -0.35
C LEU A 529 33.70 0.21 0.54
N MET A 530 32.36 0.18 0.60
CA MET A 530 31.60 -0.85 1.30
C MET A 530 31.89 -2.24 0.75
N GLN A 531 31.91 -2.40 -0.55
CA GLN A 531 32.17 -3.66 -1.23
C GLN A 531 33.56 -4.20 -0.91
N ILE A 532 34.60 -3.36 -1.01
CA ILE A 532 35.96 -3.75 -0.71
C ILE A 532 36.09 -4.15 0.78
N GLY A 533 35.53 -3.33 1.68
CA GLY A 533 35.50 -3.64 3.12
C GLY A 533 34.83 -4.97 3.44
N TYR A 534 33.69 -5.26 2.76
CA TYR A 534 32.95 -6.52 2.92
C TYR A 534 33.74 -7.73 2.39
N ILE A 535 34.44 -7.62 1.24
CA ILE A 535 35.28 -8.68 0.70
C ILE A 535 36.39 -9.06 1.71
N HIS A 536 37.13 -8.06 2.26
CA HIS A 536 38.15 -8.29 3.31
C HIS A 536 37.51 -8.88 4.58
N LEU A 537 36.34 -8.40 4.99
CA LEU A 537 35.62 -8.93 6.15
C LEU A 537 35.32 -10.43 6.00
N CYS A 538 34.80 -10.84 4.85
CA CYS A 538 34.49 -12.24 4.56
C CYS A 538 35.75 -13.11 4.39
N ALA A 539 36.88 -12.54 4.01
CA ALA A 539 38.17 -13.19 4.00
C ALA A 539 38.80 -13.35 5.42
N GLY A 540 38.15 -12.78 6.46
CA GLY A 540 38.68 -12.77 7.83
C GLY A 540 39.82 -11.75 8.07
N GLU A 541 40.03 -10.84 7.14
CA GLU A 541 41.10 -9.82 7.18
C GLU A 541 40.61 -8.57 7.92
N ALA A 542 40.55 -8.65 9.25
CA ALA A 542 39.95 -7.65 10.13
C ALA A 542 40.57 -6.23 9.96
N GLU A 543 41.88 -6.10 9.87
CA GLU A 543 42.54 -4.79 9.76
C GLU A 543 42.26 -4.09 8.42
N PRO A 544 42.46 -4.74 7.26
CA PRO A 544 42.08 -4.17 5.98
C PRO A 544 40.58 -3.81 5.91
N ALA A 545 39.70 -4.68 6.42
CA ALA A 545 38.26 -4.41 6.45
C ALA A 545 37.96 -3.14 7.26
N ALA A 546 38.57 -2.97 8.44
CA ALA A 546 38.39 -1.79 9.28
C ALA A 546 38.76 -0.50 8.54
N ASP A 547 39.92 -0.49 7.88
CA ASP A 547 40.41 0.67 7.13
C ASP A 547 39.41 1.12 6.04
N TRP A 548 38.83 0.17 5.31
CA TRP A 548 37.86 0.48 4.26
C TRP A 548 36.53 0.97 4.83
N PHE A 549 36.03 0.38 5.92
CA PHE A 549 34.81 0.84 6.57
C PHE A 549 34.98 2.23 7.22
N VAL A 550 36.13 2.52 7.82
CA VAL A 550 36.43 3.87 8.34
C VAL A 550 36.44 4.92 7.23
N ARG A 551 37.06 4.62 6.08
CA ARG A 551 37.03 5.50 4.91
C ARG A 551 35.61 5.69 4.38
N CYS A 552 34.80 4.60 4.32
CA CYS A 552 33.41 4.67 3.95
C CYS A 552 32.62 5.58 4.90
N ALA A 553 32.75 5.37 6.22
CA ALA A 553 32.08 6.19 7.23
C ALA A 553 32.45 7.68 7.10
N SER A 554 33.72 7.99 6.84
CA SER A 554 34.19 9.37 6.64
C SER A 554 33.55 10.04 5.44
N VAL A 555 33.46 9.36 4.29
CA VAL A 555 32.78 9.88 3.10
C VAL A 555 31.29 10.08 3.36
N CYS A 556 30.65 9.14 4.07
CA CYS A 556 29.22 9.24 4.43
C CYS A 556 28.91 10.44 5.31
N VAL A 557 29.77 10.74 6.30
CA VAL A 557 29.61 11.93 7.16
C VAL A 557 29.69 13.20 6.32
N GLY A 558 30.66 13.28 5.40
CA GLY A 558 30.82 14.44 4.52
C GLY A 558 29.66 14.68 3.53
N SER A 559 28.99 13.61 3.13
CA SER A 559 27.84 13.64 2.18
C SER A 559 26.46 13.60 2.83
N GLY A 560 26.39 13.47 4.16
CA GLY A 560 25.11 13.31 4.89
C GLY A 560 24.41 11.96 4.64
N ASN A 561 25.13 10.95 4.15
CA ASN A 561 24.60 9.63 3.85
C ASN A 561 24.46 8.78 5.11
N VAL A 562 23.36 8.92 5.81
CA VAL A 562 23.09 8.23 7.09
C VAL A 562 22.98 6.71 6.90
N TRP A 563 22.40 6.26 5.78
CA TRP A 563 22.15 4.85 5.53
C TRP A 563 23.42 4.02 5.36
N TYR A 564 24.31 4.42 4.45
CA TYR A 564 25.60 3.71 4.28
C TYR A 564 26.57 3.95 5.45
N HIS A 565 26.43 5.07 6.16
CA HIS A 565 27.16 5.27 7.41
C HIS A 565 26.81 4.17 8.43
N ALA A 566 25.53 3.82 8.56
CA ALA A 566 25.10 2.74 9.44
C ALA A 566 25.65 1.38 9.01
N TYR A 567 25.68 1.09 7.71
CA TYR A 567 26.31 -0.14 7.19
C TYR A 567 27.84 -0.18 7.45
N ALA A 568 28.51 0.95 7.33
CA ALA A 568 29.95 1.02 7.70
C ALA A 568 30.14 0.78 9.19
N GLN A 569 29.30 1.32 10.06
CA GLN A 569 29.31 1.04 11.50
C GLN A 569 29.03 -0.44 11.81
N TRP A 570 28.08 -1.06 11.08
CA TRP A 570 27.85 -2.50 11.16
C TRP A 570 29.12 -3.29 10.77
N GLY A 571 29.77 -2.95 9.66
CA GLY A 571 31.02 -3.59 9.26
C GLY A 571 32.12 -3.49 10.32
N LEU A 572 32.25 -2.31 10.92
CA LEU A 572 33.20 -2.10 12.05
C LEU A 572 32.77 -2.90 13.30
N ALA A 573 31.49 -3.06 13.56
CA ALA A 573 31.00 -3.92 14.66
C ALA A 573 31.42 -5.37 14.45
N VAL A 574 31.26 -5.89 13.21
CA VAL A 574 31.73 -7.26 12.89
C VAL A 574 33.23 -7.39 13.00
N VAL A 575 34.00 -6.39 12.58
CA VAL A 575 35.47 -6.35 12.80
C VAL A 575 35.82 -6.40 14.30
N ALA A 576 35.08 -5.66 15.13
CA ALA A 576 35.27 -5.69 16.58
C ALA A 576 34.98 -7.09 17.17
N VAL A 577 33.93 -7.78 16.68
CA VAL A 577 33.70 -9.21 17.04
C VAL A 577 34.89 -10.09 16.67
N LEU A 578 35.47 -9.93 15.48
CA LEU A 578 36.62 -10.71 15.02
C LEU A 578 37.86 -10.45 15.89
N ARG A 579 38.02 -9.24 16.44
CA ARG A 579 39.09 -8.85 17.38
C ARG A 579 38.82 -9.30 18.82
N GLY A 580 37.64 -9.81 19.13
CA GLY A 580 37.23 -10.15 20.50
C GLY A 580 36.80 -8.97 21.37
N ASP A 581 36.62 -7.78 20.78
CA ASP A 581 36.13 -6.59 21.46
C ASP A 581 34.60 -6.51 21.40
N HIS A 582 33.96 -7.25 22.30
CA HIS A 582 32.50 -7.38 22.33
C HIS A 582 31.80 -6.09 22.80
N GLU A 583 32.45 -5.24 23.61
CA GLU A 583 31.86 -3.96 24.06
C GLU A 583 31.79 -2.97 22.89
N ASP A 584 32.85 -2.82 22.14
CA ASP A 584 32.89 -1.95 20.97
C ASP A 584 31.95 -2.46 19.86
N ALA A 585 31.92 -3.77 19.64
CA ALA A 585 30.96 -4.42 18.73
C ALA A 585 29.52 -4.09 19.06
N GLY A 586 29.14 -4.22 20.34
CA GLY A 586 27.77 -3.89 20.80
C GLY A 586 27.45 -2.42 20.64
N ARG A 587 28.39 -1.52 20.95
CA ARG A 587 28.24 -0.07 20.82
C ARG A 587 27.99 0.35 19.35
N LEU A 588 28.83 -0.15 18.43
CA LEU A 588 28.77 0.14 17.00
C LEU A 588 27.50 -0.42 16.35
N ALA A 589 27.14 -1.67 16.66
CA ALA A 589 25.93 -2.29 16.13
C ALA A 589 24.65 -1.60 16.64
N CYS A 590 24.62 -1.16 17.92
CA CYS A 590 23.53 -0.33 18.44
C CYS A 590 23.46 1.03 17.75
N ALA A 591 24.58 1.67 17.45
CA ALA A 591 24.61 2.94 16.73
C ALA A 591 24.05 2.78 15.30
N ALA A 592 24.49 1.74 14.58
CA ALA A 592 23.96 1.38 13.27
C ALA A 592 22.45 1.13 13.31
N LEU A 593 21.97 0.31 14.25
CA LEU A 593 20.57 -0.02 14.41
C LEU A 593 19.69 1.21 14.70
N ARG A 594 20.17 2.14 15.54
CA ARG A 594 19.46 3.42 15.79
C ARG A 594 19.36 4.28 14.53
N ALA A 595 20.43 4.31 13.72
CA ALA A 595 20.47 5.12 12.52
C ALA A 595 19.51 4.62 11.43
N ILE A 596 19.34 3.29 11.27
CA ILE A 596 18.44 2.70 10.27
C ILE A 596 17.01 2.51 10.79
N ARG A 597 16.77 2.72 12.07
CA ARG A 597 15.43 2.62 12.67
C ARG A 597 14.47 3.58 11.97
N GLY A 598 13.41 3.05 11.38
CA GLY A 598 12.41 3.83 10.63
C GLY A 598 12.72 4.05 9.15
N MET A 599 13.86 3.52 8.65
CA MET A 599 14.23 3.61 7.22
C MET A 599 13.63 2.49 6.35
N ASP A 600 12.83 1.58 6.94
CA ASP A 600 12.26 0.41 6.27
C ASP A 600 13.31 -0.49 5.62
N ASP A 601 14.42 -0.70 6.32
CA ASP A 601 15.57 -1.50 5.90
C ASP A 601 15.66 -2.80 6.70
N ALA A 602 14.90 -3.82 6.26
CA ALA A 602 14.87 -5.13 6.90
C ALA A 602 16.25 -5.82 6.88
N MET A 603 17.05 -5.63 5.82
CA MET A 603 18.39 -6.20 5.70
C MET A 603 19.34 -5.60 6.73
N GLY A 604 19.40 -4.27 6.82
CA GLY A 604 20.25 -3.59 7.80
C GLY A 604 19.88 -3.95 9.23
N VAL A 605 18.58 -4.06 9.53
CA VAL A 605 18.09 -4.47 10.85
C VAL A 605 18.60 -5.87 11.22
N VAL A 606 18.42 -6.86 10.34
CA VAL A 606 18.82 -8.24 10.65
C VAL A 606 20.33 -8.40 10.79
N LEU A 607 21.11 -7.69 9.96
CA LEU A 607 22.57 -7.66 10.08
C LEU A 607 23.03 -7.08 11.43
N CYS A 608 22.37 -6.02 11.91
CA CYS A 608 22.66 -5.45 13.22
C CYS A 608 22.24 -6.38 14.37
N LEU A 609 21.08 -7.08 14.25
CA LEU A 609 20.64 -8.06 15.25
C LEU A 609 21.63 -9.22 15.37
N ASP A 610 22.15 -9.72 14.25
CA ASP A 610 23.19 -10.77 14.23
C ASP A 610 24.48 -10.29 14.90
N ALA A 611 24.98 -9.10 14.53
CA ALA A 611 26.19 -8.54 15.15
C ALA A 611 26.04 -8.37 16.66
N LEU A 612 24.85 -7.95 17.13
CA LEU A 612 24.53 -7.83 18.56
C LEU A 612 24.43 -9.21 19.25
N ALA A 613 23.91 -10.22 18.56
CA ALA A 613 23.87 -11.59 19.09
C ALA A 613 25.28 -12.15 19.25
N TRP A 614 26.18 -11.88 18.30
CA TRP A 614 27.59 -12.32 18.37
C TRP A 614 28.35 -11.60 19.49
N ALA A 615 28.16 -10.27 19.62
CA ALA A 615 28.72 -9.48 20.71
C ALA A 615 28.23 -9.99 22.06
N ALA A 616 26.95 -10.27 22.23
CA ALA A 616 26.37 -10.79 23.46
C ALA A 616 26.89 -12.20 23.79
N ALA A 617 27.10 -13.06 22.79
CA ALA A 617 27.67 -14.40 22.98
C ALA A 617 29.13 -14.31 23.45
N ALA A 618 29.95 -13.41 22.86
CA ALA A 618 31.33 -13.15 23.26
C ALA A 618 31.41 -12.53 24.66
N GLY A 619 30.50 -11.65 25.03
CA GLY A 619 30.34 -11.04 26.33
C GLY A 619 29.73 -11.94 27.40
N GLN A 620 29.51 -13.21 27.12
CA GLN A 620 28.89 -14.20 28.01
C GLN A 620 27.46 -13.88 28.45
N GLU A 621 26.75 -13.03 27.72
CA GLU A 621 25.33 -12.70 27.91
C GLU A 621 24.41 -13.75 27.22
N ALA A 622 24.48 -15.02 27.65
CA ALA A 622 23.92 -16.14 26.92
C ALA A 622 22.41 -16.04 26.64
N VAL A 623 21.61 -15.51 27.59
CA VAL A 623 20.15 -15.28 27.42
C VAL A 623 19.88 -14.23 26.34
N ARG A 624 20.65 -13.13 26.34
CA ARG A 624 20.54 -12.06 25.36
C ARG A 624 20.96 -12.55 23.98
N ALA A 625 22.07 -13.29 23.89
CA ALA A 625 22.55 -13.89 22.65
C ALA A 625 21.52 -14.83 22.02
N ALA A 626 20.93 -15.75 22.80
CA ALA A 626 19.89 -16.67 22.31
C ALA A 626 18.64 -15.91 21.83
N THR A 627 18.21 -14.87 22.54
CA THR A 627 17.02 -14.09 22.18
C THR A 627 17.25 -13.28 20.90
N LEU A 628 18.41 -12.60 20.77
CA LEU A 628 18.74 -11.80 19.57
C LEU A 628 18.95 -12.69 18.34
N ALA A 629 19.65 -13.82 18.49
CA ALA A 629 19.87 -14.77 17.40
C ALA A 629 18.53 -15.35 16.88
N ALA A 630 17.61 -15.72 17.77
CA ALA A 630 16.28 -16.19 17.39
C ALA A 630 15.44 -15.10 16.68
N ALA A 631 15.54 -13.85 17.13
CA ALA A 631 14.91 -12.72 16.46
C ALA A 631 15.52 -12.48 15.06
N ALA A 632 16.83 -12.61 14.93
CA ALA A 632 17.53 -12.52 13.65
C ALA A 632 17.13 -13.67 12.70
N GLU A 633 17.03 -14.94 13.17
CA GLU A 633 16.55 -16.06 12.34
C GLU A 633 15.15 -15.81 11.79
N ARG A 634 14.26 -15.28 12.62
CA ARG A 634 12.92 -14.90 12.17
C ARG A 634 12.96 -13.79 11.11
N ALA A 635 13.81 -12.77 11.32
CA ALA A 635 13.96 -11.68 10.38
C ALA A 635 14.57 -12.16 9.05
N TRP A 636 15.57 -13.06 9.08
CA TRP A 636 16.12 -13.71 7.89
C TRP A 636 15.07 -14.51 7.12
N ALA A 637 14.18 -15.23 7.81
CA ALA A 637 13.10 -15.98 7.16
C ALA A 637 12.08 -15.08 6.41
N ALA A 638 12.02 -13.79 6.74
CA ALA A 638 11.18 -12.82 6.06
C ALA A 638 11.87 -12.15 4.85
N ILE A 639 13.17 -12.40 4.67
CA ILE A 639 13.99 -11.81 3.60
C ILE A 639 14.48 -12.97 2.71
N PRO A 640 14.33 -12.92 1.38
CA PRO A 640 14.79 -13.97 0.47
C PRO A 640 16.31 -13.89 0.23
N ALA A 641 17.07 -13.70 1.29
CA ALA A 641 18.52 -13.71 1.31
C ALA A 641 18.98 -14.52 2.53
N THR A 642 20.07 -15.24 2.36
CA THR A 642 20.73 -15.94 3.47
C THR A 642 22.05 -15.24 3.79
N PRO A 643 22.49 -15.23 5.06
CA PRO A 643 23.83 -14.71 5.39
C PRO A 643 24.88 -15.41 4.53
N ALA A 644 25.80 -14.64 3.97
CA ALA A 644 26.94 -15.21 3.24
C ALA A 644 27.81 -16.11 4.18
N GLY A 645 28.43 -17.12 3.62
CA GLY A 645 29.09 -18.22 4.32
C GLY A 645 29.81 -17.89 5.65
N PRO A 646 30.77 -16.94 5.71
CA PRO A 646 31.45 -16.56 6.96
C PRO A 646 30.51 -15.97 8.01
N LEU A 647 29.57 -15.13 7.62
CA LEU A 647 28.60 -14.49 8.54
C LEU A 647 27.64 -15.55 9.13
N ARG A 648 27.26 -16.55 8.36
CA ARG A 648 26.47 -17.69 8.85
C ARG A 648 27.22 -18.50 9.91
N ALA A 649 28.52 -18.72 9.72
CA ALA A 649 29.34 -19.41 10.69
C ALA A 649 29.38 -18.70 12.05
N HIS A 650 29.43 -17.39 12.09
CA HIS A 650 29.34 -16.59 13.32
C HIS A 650 27.97 -16.69 14.00
N HIS A 651 26.90 -16.65 13.23
CA HIS A 651 25.54 -16.84 13.73
C HIS A 651 25.38 -18.21 14.41
N ASP A 652 25.78 -19.28 13.72
CA ASP A 652 25.74 -20.64 14.26
C ASP A 652 26.64 -20.82 15.49
N ALA A 653 27.79 -20.14 15.53
CA ALA A 653 28.68 -20.14 16.70
C ALA A 653 28.05 -19.45 17.91
N ALA A 654 27.37 -18.32 17.73
CA ALA A 654 26.67 -17.63 18.80
C ALA A 654 25.53 -18.48 19.39
N LEU A 655 24.75 -19.15 18.54
CA LEU A 655 23.70 -20.08 18.99
C LEU A 655 24.27 -21.26 19.76
N ARG A 656 25.39 -21.86 19.28
CA ARG A 656 26.07 -22.96 19.99
C ARG A 656 26.60 -22.51 21.35
N ALA A 657 27.23 -21.34 21.43
CA ALA A 657 27.73 -20.77 22.68
C ALA A 657 26.61 -20.52 23.69
N ALA A 658 25.52 -19.89 23.25
CA ALA A 658 24.35 -19.65 24.10
C ALA A 658 23.70 -20.95 24.62
N ARG A 659 23.60 -21.97 23.74
CA ARG A 659 23.06 -23.30 24.10
C ARG A 659 23.96 -24.06 25.08
N ALA A 660 25.27 -23.89 24.99
CA ALA A 660 26.21 -24.53 25.91
C ALA A 660 26.21 -23.85 27.29
N ALA A 661 25.98 -22.54 27.35
CA ALA A 661 26.02 -21.75 28.57
C ALA A 661 24.72 -21.77 29.39
N LEU A 662 23.58 -22.16 28.80
CA LEU A 662 22.26 -22.10 29.45
C LEU A 662 21.68 -23.50 29.73
N PRO A 663 20.97 -23.68 30.86
CA PRO A 663 20.11 -24.85 31.05
C PRO A 663 19.09 -24.96 29.91
N GLY A 664 18.80 -26.20 29.47
CA GLY A 664 17.96 -26.41 28.28
C GLY A 664 16.55 -25.76 28.33
N ALA A 665 15.99 -25.59 29.51
CA ALA A 665 14.71 -24.89 29.69
C ALA A 665 14.84 -23.36 29.47
N GLU A 666 15.92 -22.77 30.01
CA GLU A 666 16.20 -21.34 29.86
C GLU A 666 16.55 -20.99 28.41
N TYR A 667 17.36 -21.82 27.74
CA TYR A 667 17.66 -21.64 26.34
C TYR A 667 16.38 -21.64 25.48
N ARG A 668 15.50 -22.65 25.70
CA ARG A 668 14.22 -22.73 24.96
C ARG A 668 13.33 -21.50 25.21
N ALA A 669 13.28 -21.01 26.45
CA ALA A 669 12.50 -19.82 26.80
C ALA A 669 13.05 -18.56 26.11
N ALA A 670 14.37 -18.35 26.15
CA ALA A 670 15.04 -17.22 25.50
C ALA A 670 14.84 -17.27 23.96
N PHE A 671 15.02 -18.44 23.37
CA PHE A 671 14.84 -18.64 21.93
C PHE A 671 13.38 -18.43 21.50
N ALA A 672 12.41 -18.99 22.22
CA ALA A 672 10.99 -18.80 21.95
C ALA A 672 10.57 -17.33 22.07
N LYS A 673 11.15 -16.59 23.05
CA LYS A 673 10.93 -15.15 23.22
C LYS A 673 11.42 -14.39 21.98
N GLY A 674 12.62 -14.63 21.48
CA GLY A 674 13.17 -13.98 20.29
C GLY A 674 12.36 -14.30 19.03
N SER A 675 12.01 -15.58 18.82
CA SER A 675 11.21 -16.03 17.68
C SER A 675 9.78 -15.45 17.67
N ALA A 676 9.25 -15.01 18.82
CA ALA A 676 7.93 -14.40 18.91
C ALA A 676 7.93 -12.88 18.62
N MET A 677 9.09 -12.21 18.71
CA MET A 677 9.21 -10.75 18.54
C MET A 677 8.91 -10.34 17.09
N ASP A 678 8.15 -9.27 16.91
CA ASP A 678 8.14 -8.55 15.65
C ASP A 678 9.40 -7.66 15.50
N GLN A 679 9.57 -7.06 14.31
CA GLN A 679 10.76 -6.25 14.03
C GLN A 679 10.92 -5.07 15.01
N ALA A 680 9.84 -4.39 15.39
CA ALA A 680 9.88 -3.26 16.32
C ALA A 680 10.25 -3.70 17.74
N GLU A 681 9.71 -4.84 18.18
CA GLU A 681 10.03 -5.47 19.46
C GLU A 681 11.50 -5.95 19.51
N ALA A 682 11.99 -6.54 18.40
CA ALA A 682 13.38 -6.98 18.28
C ALA A 682 14.35 -5.79 18.34
N ILE A 683 14.06 -4.69 17.65
CA ILE A 683 14.86 -3.45 17.71
C ILE A 683 14.85 -2.88 19.13
N ALA A 684 13.69 -2.76 19.77
CA ALA A 684 13.58 -2.23 21.13
C ALA A 684 14.38 -3.09 22.13
N PHE A 685 14.25 -4.43 22.04
CA PHE A 685 15.00 -5.36 22.87
C PHE A 685 16.52 -5.23 22.63
N ALA A 686 16.94 -5.15 21.37
CA ALA A 686 18.34 -4.99 20.98
C ALA A 686 18.95 -3.69 21.56
N LEU A 687 18.20 -2.60 21.57
CA LEU A 687 18.62 -1.30 22.09
C LEU A 687 18.48 -1.15 23.60
N GLY A 688 17.93 -2.16 24.31
CA GLY A 688 17.68 -2.10 25.76
C GLY A 688 16.54 -1.15 26.13
N GLU A 689 15.67 -0.82 25.17
CA GLU A 689 14.48 0.02 25.39
C GLU A 689 13.33 -0.82 25.93
N GLN A 690 12.51 -0.24 26.83
CA GLN A 690 11.26 -0.90 27.18
C GLN A 690 10.35 -0.87 25.98
N ALA A 691 9.86 -2.04 25.54
CA ALA A 691 8.90 -2.13 24.48
C ALA A 691 7.70 -1.22 24.83
N ARG A 692 7.41 -0.21 23.99
CA ARG A 692 6.16 0.54 24.12
C ARG A 692 5.02 -0.46 24.02
N PRO A 693 4.08 -0.50 25.01
CA PRO A 693 2.92 -1.37 24.88
C PRO A 693 2.23 -1.01 23.56
N ARG A 694 1.97 -2.02 22.73
CA ARG A 694 1.14 -1.86 21.52
C ARG A 694 -0.13 -1.14 21.90
N PRO A 695 -0.61 -0.15 21.11
CA PRO A 695 -2.00 0.20 21.18
C PRO A 695 -2.77 -1.06 20.75
N ASP A 696 -3.43 -1.70 21.72
CA ASP A 696 -4.18 -2.93 21.54
C ASP A 696 -5.23 -2.75 20.44
N ALA A 697 -4.93 -3.25 19.23
CA ALA A 697 -5.92 -3.56 18.24
C ALA A 697 -6.57 -4.90 18.64
N GLY A 698 -7.59 -4.82 19.52
CA GLY A 698 -8.60 -5.87 19.61
C GLY A 698 -8.27 -7.10 20.46
N ARG A 699 -7.70 -6.95 21.67
CA ARG A 699 -7.93 -7.90 22.76
C ARG A 699 -8.58 -7.18 23.93
N LEU A 700 -9.89 -7.30 24.03
CA LEU A 700 -10.60 -7.18 25.28
C LEU A 700 -10.22 -8.38 26.16
N GLY A 701 -9.03 -8.32 26.77
CA GLY A 701 -8.75 -9.08 27.99
C GLY A 701 -9.38 -8.33 29.16
N PRO A 702 -9.74 -8.99 30.29
CA PRO A 702 -10.34 -8.31 31.43
C PRO A 702 -9.37 -7.23 31.91
N GLY A 703 -9.77 -5.96 31.70
CA GLY A 703 -9.01 -4.79 32.15
C GLY A 703 -8.77 -4.84 33.63
N GLN A 704 -7.66 -4.28 34.08
CA GLN A 704 -7.41 -4.09 35.50
C GLN A 704 -8.64 -3.43 36.18
N PRO A 705 -9.13 -3.94 37.29
CA PRO A 705 -10.30 -3.37 37.95
C PRO A 705 -10.09 -1.88 38.23
N GLY A 706 -10.93 -1.02 37.64
CA GLY A 706 -11.00 0.40 37.95
C GLY A 706 -10.54 1.41 36.90
N GLN A 707 -10.06 1.01 35.71
CA GLN A 707 -9.71 1.98 34.63
C GLN A 707 -10.77 2.06 33.52
N LEU A 708 -11.46 3.21 33.45
CA LEU A 708 -12.41 3.52 32.39
C LEU A 708 -11.67 4.08 31.15
N THR A 709 -12.12 3.73 29.94
CA THR A 709 -11.69 4.36 28.67
C THR A 709 -12.10 5.84 28.66
N ARG A 710 -11.55 6.63 27.75
CA ARG A 710 -11.93 8.05 27.58
C ARG A 710 -13.44 8.18 27.38
N ARG A 711 -14.03 7.35 26.52
CA ARG A 711 -15.47 7.40 26.22
C ARG A 711 -16.35 6.96 27.41
N GLU A 712 -15.91 5.95 28.16
CA GLU A 712 -16.59 5.53 29.40
C GLU A 712 -16.49 6.59 30.47
N ARG A 713 -15.41 7.35 30.57
CA ARG A 713 -15.28 8.51 31.45
C ARG A 713 -16.23 9.64 31.08
N ASP A 714 -16.38 9.94 29.78
CA ASP A 714 -17.33 10.94 29.30
C ASP A 714 -18.76 10.53 29.67
N VAL A 715 -19.14 9.26 29.49
CA VAL A 715 -20.45 8.73 29.89
C VAL A 715 -20.62 8.77 31.43
N ALA A 716 -19.60 8.38 32.21
CA ALA A 716 -19.65 8.41 33.66
C ALA A 716 -19.82 9.83 34.20
N ALA A 717 -19.17 10.82 33.61
CA ALA A 717 -19.33 12.23 34.00
C ALA A 717 -20.75 12.74 33.72
N LEU A 718 -21.35 12.39 32.58
CA LEU A 718 -22.73 12.78 32.25
C LEU A 718 -23.77 12.03 33.15
N VAL A 719 -23.47 10.78 33.53
CA VAL A 719 -24.24 10.04 34.54
C VAL A 719 -24.18 10.76 35.91
N ALA A 720 -23.00 11.27 36.28
CA ALA A 720 -22.85 12.05 37.53
C ALA A 720 -23.62 13.38 37.49
N CYS A 721 -23.79 13.99 36.31
CA CYS A 721 -24.65 15.16 36.09
C CYS A 721 -26.17 14.80 36.08
N GLY A 722 -26.55 13.57 36.35
CA GLY A 722 -27.95 13.15 36.42
C GLY A 722 -28.67 12.96 35.08
N GLN A 723 -27.95 12.97 33.94
CA GLN A 723 -28.57 12.85 32.62
C GLN A 723 -29.08 11.43 32.34
N SER A 724 -30.25 11.30 31.74
CA SER A 724 -30.81 10.02 31.27
C SER A 724 -30.00 9.44 30.10
N ASN A 725 -30.15 8.16 29.75
CA ASN A 725 -29.48 7.55 28.60
C ASN A 725 -29.81 8.26 27.28
N GLY A 726 -31.06 8.74 27.13
CA GLY A 726 -31.46 9.53 25.97
C GLY A 726 -30.73 10.89 25.86
N GLN A 727 -30.58 11.59 27.00
CA GLN A 727 -29.85 12.87 27.06
C GLN A 727 -28.36 12.67 26.83
N ILE A 728 -27.76 11.61 27.38
CA ILE A 728 -26.34 11.25 27.14
C ILE A 728 -26.14 10.88 25.68
N ALA A 729 -27.06 10.15 25.09
CA ALA A 729 -27.02 9.80 23.65
C ALA A 729 -27.04 11.04 22.79
N ALA A 730 -27.91 12.01 23.08
CA ALA A 730 -27.96 13.30 22.37
C ALA A 730 -26.69 14.13 22.58
N SER A 731 -26.18 14.22 23.81
CA SER A 731 -24.97 15.00 24.17
C SER A 731 -23.70 14.43 23.51
N LEU A 732 -23.63 13.11 23.35
CA LEU A 732 -22.45 12.43 22.82
C LEU A 732 -22.61 12.00 21.35
N VAL A 733 -23.76 12.31 20.73
CA VAL A 733 -24.11 11.97 19.33
C VAL A 733 -23.93 10.47 19.06
N ILE A 734 -24.54 9.63 19.91
CA ILE A 734 -24.54 8.16 19.80
C ILE A 734 -25.95 7.60 20.06
N SER A 735 -26.18 6.32 19.73
CA SER A 735 -27.47 5.68 20.00
C SER A 735 -27.69 5.45 21.49
N VAL A 736 -28.95 5.47 21.96
CA VAL A 736 -29.32 5.13 23.34
C VAL A 736 -28.80 3.75 23.72
N ARG A 737 -28.86 2.78 22.82
CA ARG A 737 -28.37 1.42 23.01
C ARG A 737 -26.83 1.39 23.20
N THR A 738 -26.10 2.29 22.55
CA THR A 738 -24.64 2.45 22.74
C THR A 738 -24.35 3.00 24.15
N VAL A 739 -25.16 3.94 24.64
CA VAL A 739 -25.03 4.46 26.01
C VAL A 739 -25.30 3.36 27.05
N GLU A 740 -26.34 2.56 26.84
CA GLU A 740 -26.67 1.41 27.72
C GLU A 740 -25.50 0.42 27.78
N THR A 741 -24.88 0.11 26.66
CA THR A 741 -23.70 -0.75 26.62
C THR A 741 -22.51 -0.13 27.36
N HIS A 742 -22.26 1.17 27.21
CA HIS A 742 -21.19 1.85 27.95
C HIS A 742 -21.49 1.87 29.46
N VAL A 743 -22.72 2.15 29.86
CA VAL A 743 -23.12 2.13 31.29
C VAL A 743 -22.92 0.74 31.89
N GLN A 744 -23.29 -0.34 31.17
CA GLN A 744 -23.04 -1.71 31.59
C GLN A 744 -21.56 -2.01 31.76
N HIS A 745 -20.74 -1.65 30.77
CA HIS A 745 -19.28 -1.83 30.81
C HIS A 745 -18.62 -1.04 31.95
N ILE A 746 -19.14 0.16 32.26
CA ILE A 746 -18.67 0.97 33.38
C ILE A 746 -19.01 0.26 34.70
N MET A 747 -20.23 -0.27 34.86
CA MET A 747 -20.62 -1.03 36.01
C MET A 747 -19.74 -2.25 36.22
N ASP A 748 -19.49 -3.02 35.20
CA ASP A 748 -18.65 -4.21 35.23
C ASP A 748 -17.19 -3.87 35.60
N LYS A 749 -16.62 -2.82 35.01
CA LYS A 749 -15.24 -2.38 35.30
C LYS A 749 -15.03 -1.79 36.68
N LEU A 750 -16.04 -1.11 37.20
CA LEU A 750 -15.98 -0.48 38.51
C LEU A 750 -16.48 -1.39 39.65
N GLY A 751 -17.03 -2.56 39.32
CA GLY A 751 -17.67 -3.44 40.30
C GLY A 751 -18.93 -2.83 40.89
N CYS A 752 -19.63 -1.95 40.16
CA CYS A 752 -20.84 -1.27 40.60
C CYS A 752 -22.08 -2.03 40.13
N SER A 753 -23.13 -2.06 40.95
CA SER A 753 -24.40 -2.68 40.61
C SER A 753 -25.50 -1.67 40.27
N THR A 754 -25.24 -0.38 40.49
CA THR A 754 -26.24 0.68 40.24
C THR A 754 -25.64 1.91 39.60
N ARG A 755 -26.47 2.62 38.83
CA ARG A 755 -26.11 3.89 38.18
C ARG A 755 -25.71 4.98 39.18
N ALA A 756 -26.31 4.99 40.39
CA ALA A 756 -25.95 5.91 41.45
C ALA A 756 -24.50 5.70 41.95
N GLN A 757 -24.02 4.48 41.94
CA GLN A 757 -22.62 4.17 42.26
C GLN A 757 -21.63 4.69 41.24
N ILE A 758 -21.98 4.67 39.95
CA ILE A 758 -21.18 5.32 38.87
C ILE A 758 -21.11 6.82 39.15
N ALA A 759 -22.24 7.48 39.49
CA ALA A 759 -22.28 8.90 39.79
C ALA A 759 -21.40 9.26 40.99
N ALA A 760 -21.49 8.49 42.08
CA ALA A 760 -20.65 8.68 43.26
C ALA A 760 -19.16 8.48 42.98
N TRP A 761 -18.80 7.48 42.18
CA TRP A 761 -17.42 7.22 41.79
C TRP A 761 -16.83 8.37 40.92
N SER A 762 -17.63 8.91 40.01
CA SER A 762 -17.22 10.03 39.13
C SER A 762 -17.10 11.34 39.95
N ALA A 763 -18.03 11.61 40.87
CA ALA A 763 -17.99 12.80 41.71
C ALA A 763 -16.76 12.81 42.65
N ALA A 764 -16.35 11.64 43.15
CA ALA A 764 -15.17 11.52 44.03
C ALA A 764 -13.81 11.78 43.29
N ARG A 765 -13.80 11.84 41.95
CA ARG A 765 -12.60 12.01 41.14
C ARG A 765 -12.59 13.29 40.28
N SER A 766 -13.64 14.09 40.31
CA SER A 766 -13.62 15.44 39.74
C SER A 766 -12.89 16.35 40.73
N PRO A 767 -11.78 17.04 40.32
CA PRO A 767 -11.19 18.05 41.18
C PRO A 767 -12.20 19.17 41.37
N VAL A 768 -12.50 19.48 42.64
CA VAL A 768 -13.23 20.68 43.03
C VAL A 768 -12.34 21.86 42.72
N GLY A 769 -12.70 22.64 41.70
CA GLY A 769 -12.02 23.85 41.29
C GLY A 769 -12.84 24.56 40.22
#